data_1aa2a526d68a0960316ce1cad9c2e884
#
_entry.id   1aa2a526d68a0960316ce1cad9c2e884
#
_cell.length_a   1.000
_cell.length_b   1.000
_cell.length_c   1.000
_cell.angle_alpha   90.00
_cell.angle_beta   90.00
_cell.angle_gamma   90.00
#
_symmetry.space_group_name_H-M   'P 1'
#
loop_
_entity.id
_entity.type
_entity.pdbx_description
1 polymer ?
#
loop_
_entity_poly.entity_id
_entity_poly.type
_entity_poly.pdbx_seq_one_letter_code
_entity_poly.pdbx_strand_id
1 'polypeptide(L)'
;MLRIRPTSKTKKKQPLRFTATCGSGLEPLVSEEIAVFGGEDIVEGPGAVSWTGNLETGYRACLWSRFASRILLELARFDAPDPDALYLHAGNILWDEHFTVESTFAVHTTLVNAALNHSQFASLRIKDAIVDQFRKRFGKRPDVNAFAPDIRINLHVMGTGASLSLDLSGESLHRRGYRTGGGEAPLKETLAAAIVRLSGWLDRVDREPILLDPMCGGGTLLIEAALMLSDSAPGLLRKTFGFMTWNKHDPQLWERLVQEALDREGRGMPETWPQFIGYDADPKVVAAARKNVIAAGLREMVVIKQRQLARLQSPGPQGCLLTNPPYGERLSEKEAVKYLYRSLGRVFAAHFSGWTLGFFTANPDLAEMTGMNWAERHRLFNGPIKCQLLVGSDNQLTEKATPRWTTTPLEPGAPGVDFANRLIKNCASLLPWAEQEGITCFRIYDGDMPEYNLAIDFYEEWIHVQEYAPPATIEPAKAEERFSLAMQVIRSVFDTPRSRIFIKTRQKQKGAQQYQKKPGPGALYEVREGGGRFLVNFTDYLDTGLFLDHRLTRARLGRLAQGKTFLNLFAYTGSATVYAAIGGATATTTVDVSETYLTRAQANLALNGFGGPLHQMVEADCIDWLKQNRERFGVIFVDPPTFSNARHRKQTFDVQNDHSALLRMAMQHLAKGGVLIFSTNFRKFKLDPALEQEFDLREISDETVPFDFSRNRRIHRCWEIRHPLTPAERRLEEA
;
A
#
# COMPACT_ATOMS: atom_id res chain seq x y z
N MET A 1 -80.31 4.47 37.15
CA MET A 1 -79.74 4.01 35.89
C MET A 1 -78.66 4.97 35.44
N LEU A 2 -77.39 4.66 35.79
CA LEU A 2 -76.22 5.43 35.34
C LEU A 2 -75.76 4.88 34.01
N ARG A 3 -75.83 5.67 32.93
CA ARG A 3 -75.30 5.34 31.62
C ARG A 3 -73.79 5.51 31.65
N ILE A 4 -73.04 4.39 31.60
CA ILE A 4 -71.60 4.35 31.40
C ILE A 4 -71.39 4.76 29.91
N ARG A 5 -70.64 5.87 29.67
CA ARG A 5 -70.16 6.26 28.34
C ARG A 5 -69.03 5.29 27.95
N PRO A 6 -68.98 4.82 26.69
CA PRO A 6 -67.92 3.95 26.22
C PRO A 6 -66.60 4.77 26.21
N THR A 7 -65.55 4.23 26.82
CA THR A 7 -64.19 4.71 26.76
C THR A 7 -63.72 4.82 25.29
N SER A 8 -63.19 5.99 24.95
CA SER A 8 -62.63 6.28 23.66
C SER A 8 -61.57 5.21 23.28
N LYS A 9 -61.81 4.49 22.23
CA LYS A 9 -60.80 3.63 21.62
C LYS A 9 -59.66 4.58 21.19
N THR A 10 -58.52 4.54 21.86
CA THR A 10 -57.27 5.12 21.43
C THR A 10 -57.00 4.61 20.03
N LYS A 11 -57.07 5.44 19.00
CA LYS A 11 -56.61 5.11 17.65
C LYS A 11 -55.16 4.68 17.76
N LYS A 12 -54.83 3.40 17.55
CA LYS A 12 -53.44 2.95 17.39
C LYS A 12 -52.85 3.81 16.29
N LYS A 13 -51.83 4.65 16.61
CA LYS A 13 -51.02 5.36 15.62
C LYS A 13 -50.51 4.32 14.63
N GLN A 14 -50.72 4.51 13.34
CA GLN A 14 -50.11 3.64 12.33
C GLN A 14 -48.59 3.63 12.50
N PRO A 15 -47.95 2.45 12.42
CA PRO A 15 -46.49 2.40 12.55
C PRO A 15 -45.84 3.22 11.43
N LEU A 16 -44.78 3.92 11.79
CA LEU A 16 -43.95 4.66 10.83
C LEU A 16 -43.14 3.66 9.99
N ARG A 17 -42.82 4.04 8.77
CA ARG A 17 -41.96 3.23 7.89
C ARG A 17 -40.62 3.93 7.71
N PHE A 18 -39.57 3.15 7.87
CA PHE A 18 -38.18 3.62 7.76
C PHE A 18 -37.40 2.82 6.70
N THR A 19 -36.31 3.43 6.21
CA THR A 19 -35.33 2.76 5.37
C THR A 19 -33.93 3.16 5.80
N ALA A 20 -33.06 2.22 6.11
CA ALA A 20 -31.63 2.38 6.29
C ALA A 20 -30.92 2.11 4.96
N THR A 21 -30.18 3.06 4.43
CA THR A 21 -29.30 2.82 3.28
C THR A 21 -27.96 2.33 3.76
N CYS A 22 -27.32 1.39 3.06
CA CYS A 22 -26.02 0.85 3.41
C CYS A 22 -25.17 0.56 2.17
N GLY A 23 -23.92 0.16 2.37
CA GLY A 23 -23.09 -0.42 1.32
C GLY A 23 -23.63 -1.80 0.92
N SER A 24 -23.54 -2.16 -0.35
CA SER A 24 -23.92 -3.50 -0.82
C SER A 24 -23.10 -4.58 -0.09
N GLY A 25 -23.78 -5.62 0.39
CA GLY A 25 -23.22 -6.70 1.21
C GLY A 25 -23.27 -6.43 2.72
N LEU A 26 -23.78 -5.26 3.16
CA LEU A 26 -23.96 -4.92 4.57
C LEU A 26 -25.43 -5.06 5.02
N GLU A 27 -26.34 -5.39 4.11
CA GLU A 27 -27.76 -5.50 4.38
C GLU A 27 -28.08 -6.45 5.55
N PRO A 28 -27.48 -7.66 5.65
CA PRO A 28 -27.73 -8.57 6.79
C PRO A 28 -27.30 -7.96 8.12
N LEU A 29 -26.15 -7.27 8.17
CA LEU A 29 -25.66 -6.63 9.40
C LEU A 29 -26.59 -5.48 9.84
N VAL A 30 -27.10 -4.70 8.89
CA VAL A 30 -28.08 -3.64 9.19
C VAL A 30 -29.41 -4.26 9.66
N SER A 31 -29.87 -5.35 9.06
CA SER A 31 -31.07 -6.09 9.47
C SER A 31 -30.97 -6.56 10.92
N GLU A 32 -29.82 -7.14 11.31
CA GLU A 32 -29.57 -7.56 12.69
C GLU A 32 -29.64 -6.37 13.67
N GLU A 33 -29.02 -5.22 13.31
CA GLU A 33 -29.09 -3.99 14.14
C GLU A 33 -30.55 -3.51 14.31
N ILE A 34 -31.30 -3.43 13.20
CA ILE A 34 -32.69 -2.95 13.23
C ILE A 34 -33.58 -3.85 14.08
N ALA A 35 -33.37 -5.16 14.05
CA ALA A 35 -34.10 -6.10 14.92
C ALA A 35 -33.81 -5.80 16.40
N VAL A 36 -32.55 -5.55 16.76
CA VAL A 36 -32.15 -5.18 18.12
C VAL A 36 -32.76 -3.83 18.55
N PHE A 37 -32.96 -2.88 17.61
CA PHE A 37 -33.58 -1.58 17.90
C PHE A 37 -35.10 -1.63 18.01
N GLY A 38 -35.70 -2.79 17.84
CA GLY A 38 -37.14 -3.01 17.92
C GLY A 38 -37.90 -2.67 16.62
N GLY A 39 -37.24 -2.77 15.47
CA GLY A 39 -37.89 -2.71 14.16
C GLY A 39 -38.71 -3.94 13.88
N GLU A 40 -39.86 -3.74 13.23
CA GLU A 40 -40.79 -4.80 12.81
C GLU A 40 -40.86 -4.82 11.28
N ASP A 41 -41.38 -5.93 10.68
CA ASP A 41 -41.51 -6.11 9.22
C ASP A 41 -40.23 -5.76 8.44
N ILE A 42 -39.09 -6.27 8.93
CA ILE A 42 -37.77 -5.96 8.35
C ILE A 42 -37.65 -6.64 6.99
N VAL A 43 -37.29 -5.86 5.96
CA VAL A 43 -37.11 -6.32 4.58
C VAL A 43 -35.79 -5.83 4.02
N GLU A 44 -34.93 -6.76 3.62
CA GLU A 44 -33.69 -6.47 2.91
C GLU A 44 -33.95 -6.23 1.43
N GLY A 45 -33.28 -5.21 0.89
CA GLY A 45 -33.22 -4.90 -0.53
C GLY A 45 -31.83 -4.41 -0.94
N PRO A 46 -31.52 -4.31 -2.24
CA PRO A 46 -30.18 -3.93 -2.69
C PRO A 46 -29.72 -2.57 -2.12
N GLY A 47 -28.74 -2.57 -1.24
CA GLY A 47 -28.15 -1.38 -0.61
C GLY A 47 -29.06 -0.71 0.43
N ALA A 48 -30.12 -1.38 0.91
CA ALA A 48 -31.06 -0.82 1.87
C ALA A 48 -31.81 -1.90 2.67
N VAL A 49 -32.22 -1.51 3.89
CA VAL A 49 -33.11 -2.33 4.75
C VAL A 49 -34.27 -1.45 5.16
N SER A 50 -35.51 -1.90 4.95
CA SER A 50 -36.71 -1.21 5.38
C SER A 50 -37.41 -1.92 6.53
N TRP A 51 -38.09 -1.16 7.39
CA TRP A 51 -38.81 -1.71 8.54
C TRP A 51 -39.98 -0.80 8.94
N THR A 52 -40.86 -1.31 9.78
CA THR A 52 -41.89 -0.53 10.45
C THR A 52 -41.57 -0.38 11.95
N GLY A 53 -42.01 0.70 12.56
CA GLY A 53 -41.75 0.95 13.98
C GLY A 53 -42.30 2.28 14.46
N ASN A 54 -41.90 2.70 15.66
CA ASN A 54 -42.20 4.02 16.22
C ASN A 54 -41.02 4.99 16.00
N LEU A 55 -41.15 6.25 16.47
CA LEU A 55 -40.10 7.25 16.32
C LEU A 55 -38.82 6.85 17.06
N GLU A 56 -38.95 6.14 18.20
CA GLU A 56 -37.83 5.64 18.97
C GLU A 56 -36.93 4.70 18.17
N THR A 57 -37.51 3.78 17.36
CA THR A 57 -36.70 2.88 16.53
C THR A 57 -35.89 3.63 15.49
N GLY A 58 -36.44 4.71 14.90
CA GLY A 58 -35.73 5.59 13.98
C GLY A 58 -34.56 6.33 14.63
N TYR A 59 -34.80 6.87 15.86
CA TYR A 59 -33.75 7.57 16.62
C TYR A 59 -32.66 6.59 17.12
N ARG A 60 -33.06 5.39 17.58
CA ARG A 60 -32.08 4.33 17.91
C ARG A 60 -31.22 3.97 16.72
N ALA A 61 -31.82 3.81 15.53
CA ALA A 61 -31.08 3.54 14.31
C ALA A 61 -30.08 4.66 13.98
N CYS A 62 -30.45 5.95 14.15
CA CYS A 62 -29.53 7.08 13.97
C CYS A 62 -28.37 7.06 14.98
N LEU A 63 -28.65 6.75 16.24
CA LEU A 63 -27.67 6.76 17.34
C LEU A 63 -26.73 5.56 17.31
N TRP A 64 -27.25 4.36 17.07
CA TRP A 64 -26.57 3.10 17.30
C TRP A 64 -26.07 2.39 16.05
N SER A 65 -26.66 2.67 14.86
CA SER A 65 -26.24 1.91 13.66
C SER A 65 -24.80 2.16 13.29
N ARG A 66 -24.03 1.09 13.23
CA ARG A 66 -22.63 1.07 12.82
C ARG A 66 -22.47 0.92 11.32
N PHE A 67 -23.47 0.26 10.66
CA PHE A 67 -23.37 -0.17 9.27
C PHE A 67 -24.21 0.65 8.30
N ALA A 68 -25.29 1.32 8.77
CA ALA A 68 -26.12 2.18 7.94
C ALA A 68 -25.40 3.47 7.55
N SER A 69 -25.66 3.94 6.33
CA SER A 69 -25.20 5.23 5.82
C SER A 69 -26.19 6.36 6.09
N ARG A 70 -27.49 6.07 5.99
CA ARG A 70 -28.59 7.01 6.26
C ARG A 70 -29.79 6.29 6.81
N ILE A 71 -30.58 6.99 7.61
CA ILE A 71 -31.89 6.57 8.11
C ILE A 71 -32.93 7.51 7.53
N LEU A 72 -33.87 6.98 6.76
CA LEU A 72 -34.89 7.70 6.03
C LEU A 72 -36.27 7.36 6.61
N LEU A 73 -37.05 8.38 6.98
CA LEU A 73 -38.46 8.26 7.38
C LEU A 73 -39.36 8.48 6.17
N GLU A 74 -40.12 7.46 5.74
CA GLU A 74 -41.02 7.54 4.62
C GLU A 74 -42.21 8.49 4.95
N LEU A 75 -42.37 9.54 4.16
CA LEU A 75 -43.49 10.48 4.26
C LEU A 75 -44.66 10.11 3.34
N ALA A 76 -44.31 9.59 2.15
CA ALA A 76 -45.30 9.17 1.16
C ALA A 76 -44.71 8.12 0.21
N ARG A 77 -45.56 7.21 -0.25
CA ARG A 77 -45.27 6.25 -1.33
C ARG A 77 -46.40 6.35 -2.37
N PHE A 78 -46.03 6.46 -3.63
CA PHE A 78 -46.95 6.68 -4.72
C PHE A 78 -46.40 6.21 -6.06
N ASP A 79 -47.25 6.17 -7.08
CA ASP A 79 -46.83 5.87 -8.46
C ASP A 79 -46.50 7.20 -9.19
N ALA A 80 -45.36 7.24 -9.85
CA ALA A 80 -44.83 8.42 -10.53
C ALA A 80 -44.34 8.04 -11.94
N PRO A 81 -45.25 7.82 -12.89
CA PRO A 81 -44.87 7.49 -14.26
C PRO A 81 -44.21 8.67 -14.99
N ASP A 82 -44.45 9.89 -14.53
CA ASP A 82 -43.95 11.13 -15.12
C ASP A 82 -43.61 12.17 -14.04
N PRO A 83 -42.99 13.32 -14.43
CA PRO A 83 -42.61 14.36 -13.49
C PRO A 83 -43.81 15.12 -12.89
N ASP A 84 -44.96 15.15 -13.53
CA ASP A 84 -46.13 15.86 -13.04
C ASP A 84 -46.81 15.08 -11.90
N ALA A 85 -46.75 13.74 -11.95
CA ALA A 85 -47.14 12.89 -10.83
C ALA A 85 -46.25 13.16 -9.59
N LEU A 86 -44.95 13.39 -9.74
CA LEU A 86 -44.07 13.76 -8.64
C LEU A 86 -44.52 15.09 -7.99
N TYR A 87 -44.81 16.10 -8.79
CA TYR A 87 -45.25 17.40 -8.31
C TYR A 87 -46.60 17.29 -7.57
N LEU A 88 -47.56 16.57 -8.15
CA LEU A 88 -48.90 16.37 -7.59
C LEU A 88 -48.82 15.68 -6.21
N HIS A 89 -48.13 14.56 -6.15
CA HIS A 89 -48.03 13.77 -4.90
C HIS A 89 -47.22 14.48 -3.84
N ALA A 90 -46.12 15.14 -4.17
CA ALA A 90 -45.37 15.96 -3.23
C ALA A 90 -46.20 17.15 -2.69
N GLY A 91 -47.07 17.74 -3.54
CA GLY A 91 -48.00 18.80 -3.14
C GLY A 91 -49.07 18.35 -2.13
N ASN A 92 -49.36 17.07 -2.02
CA ASN A 92 -50.32 16.52 -1.04
C ASN A 92 -49.74 16.35 0.38
N ILE A 93 -48.40 16.44 0.54
CA ILE A 93 -47.75 16.39 1.87
C ILE A 93 -47.84 17.81 2.49
N LEU A 94 -48.22 17.88 3.75
CA LEU A 94 -48.26 19.15 4.49
C LEU A 94 -46.87 19.51 4.98
N TRP A 95 -46.08 20.18 4.14
CA TRP A 95 -44.68 20.46 4.39
C TRP A 95 -44.43 21.38 5.60
N ASP A 96 -45.37 22.31 5.92
CA ASP A 96 -45.30 23.16 7.10
C ASP A 96 -45.44 22.39 8.42
N GLU A 97 -45.94 21.14 8.42
CA GLU A 97 -45.83 20.25 9.57
C GLU A 97 -44.41 19.71 9.80
N HIS A 98 -43.57 19.77 8.79
CA HIS A 98 -42.23 19.19 8.84
C HIS A 98 -41.11 20.21 9.07
N PHE A 99 -41.23 21.43 8.49
CA PHE A 99 -40.28 22.50 8.68
C PHE A 99 -40.90 23.88 8.39
N THR A 100 -40.23 24.95 8.77
CA THR A 100 -40.73 26.31 8.67
C THR A 100 -40.22 27.01 7.42
N VAL A 101 -40.76 28.21 7.10
CA VAL A 101 -40.33 29.03 5.96
C VAL A 101 -38.89 29.55 6.13
N GLU A 102 -38.39 29.62 7.36
CA GLU A 102 -37.04 30.07 7.69
C GLU A 102 -36.01 28.95 7.52
N SER A 103 -36.45 27.69 7.44
CA SER A 103 -35.57 26.55 7.27
C SER A 103 -35.02 26.47 5.85
N THR A 104 -33.81 25.98 5.70
CA THR A 104 -33.24 25.60 4.41
C THR A 104 -33.48 24.11 4.12
N PHE A 105 -33.70 23.78 2.85
CA PHE A 105 -33.88 22.36 2.47
C PHE A 105 -33.18 21.98 1.19
N ALA A 106 -33.01 20.67 0.97
CA ALA A 106 -32.54 20.10 -0.29
C ALA A 106 -33.27 18.81 -0.62
N VAL A 107 -33.47 18.55 -1.89
CA VAL A 107 -34.03 17.29 -2.40
C VAL A 107 -32.91 16.49 -3.10
N HIS A 108 -32.68 15.25 -2.68
CA HIS A 108 -31.81 14.33 -3.34
C HIS A 108 -32.62 13.21 -3.99
N THR A 109 -32.36 12.90 -5.26
CA THR A 109 -33.08 11.88 -6.01
C THR A 109 -32.16 10.74 -6.44
N THR A 110 -32.61 9.50 -6.17
CA THR A 110 -32.02 8.28 -6.68
C THR A 110 -33.03 7.59 -7.63
N LEU A 111 -32.58 7.31 -8.86
CA LEU A 111 -33.35 6.62 -9.88
C LEU A 111 -32.75 5.22 -10.13
N VAL A 112 -33.59 4.19 -10.04
CA VAL A 112 -33.19 2.80 -10.29
C VAL A 112 -34.14 2.17 -11.32
N ASN A 113 -33.66 1.92 -12.51
CA ASN A 113 -34.50 1.42 -13.62
C ASN A 113 -35.84 2.18 -13.73
N ALA A 114 -35.78 3.49 -13.50
CA ALA A 114 -36.95 4.35 -13.38
C ALA A 114 -37.50 4.77 -14.77
N ALA A 115 -38.80 5.05 -14.83
CA ALA A 115 -39.43 5.70 -16.00
C ALA A 115 -38.89 7.12 -16.23
N LEU A 116 -38.34 7.74 -15.17
CA LEU A 116 -37.74 9.06 -15.20
C LEU A 116 -36.25 8.98 -15.50
N ASN A 117 -35.76 9.83 -16.44
CA ASN A 117 -34.36 9.76 -16.92
C ASN A 117 -33.42 10.80 -16.30
N HIS A 118 -33.93 11.81 -15.58
CA HIS A 118 -33.14 12.91 -15.03
C HIS A 118 -33.39 13.10 -13.53
N SER A 119 -32.47 12.64 -12.68
CA SER A 119 -32.57 12.79 -11.22
C SER A 119 -32.62 14.24 -10.76
N GLN A 120 -31.87 15.15 -11.39
CA GLN A 120 -31.86 16.55 -11.06
C GLN A 120 -33.23 17.20 -11.40
N PHE A 121 -33.83 16.87 -12.53
CA PHE A 121 -35.15 17.37 -12.90
C PHE A 121 -36.24 16.84 -11.95
N ALA A 122 -36.18 15.56 -11.56
CA ALA A 122 -37.09 15.02 -10.57
C ALA A 122 -36.94 15.73 -9.20
N SER A 123 -35.71 16.02 -8.76
CA SER A 123 -35.46 16.83 -7.56
C SER A 123 -36.10 18.23 -7.66
N LEU A 124 -35.97 18.87 -8.82
CA LEU A 124 -36.57 20.21 -9.05
C LEU A 124 -38.10 20.17 -8.98
N ARG A 125 -38.77 19.14 -9.55
CA ARG A 125 -40.22 18.99 -9.47
C ARG A 125 -40.74 18.86 -8.03
N ILE A 126 -40.06 18.06 -7.19
CA ILE A 126 -40.40 17.97 -5.77
C ILE A 126 -40.16 19.33 -5.07
N LYS A 127 -39.02 19.97 -5.35
CA LYS A 127 -38.67 21.30 -4.82
C LYS A 127 -39.80 22.34 -5.19
N ASP A 128 -40.22 22.32 -6.44
CA ASP A 128 -41.25 23.26 -6.91
C ASP A 128 -42.59 23.06 -6.16
N ALA A 129 -43.03 21.81 -5.98
CA ALA A 129 -44.26 21.50 -5.22
C ALA A 129 -44.15 22.01 -3.76
N ILE A 130 -42.98 21.85 -3.11
CA ILE A 130 -42.73 22.36 -1.76
C ILE A 130 -42.81 23.90 -1.73
N VAL A 131 -42.07 24.56 -2.61
CA VAL A 131 -41.98 26.03 -2.69
C VAL A 131 -43.35 26.65 -2.96
N ASP A 132 -44.12 26.07 -3.88
CA ASP A 132 -45.43 26.61 -4.27
C ASP A 132 -46.45 26.43 -3.13
N GLN A 133 -46.40 25.34 -2.35
CA GLN A 133 -47.21 25.15 -1.17
C GLN A 133 -46.92 26.22 -0.11
N PHE A 134 -45.64 26.50 0.21
CA PHE A 134 -45.28 27.54 1.17
C PHE A 134 -45.67 28.96 0.67
N ARG A 135 -45.46 29.27 -0.62
CA ARG A 135 -45.88 30.54 -1.22
C ARG A 135 -47.40 30.74 -1.09
N LYS A 136 -48.18 29.69 -1.39
CA LYS A 136 -49.64 29.74 -1.31
C LYS A 136 -50.14 29.96 0.12
N ARG A 137 -49.49 29.36 1.12
CA ARG A 137 -49.93 29.44 2.53
C ARG A 137 -49.38 30.65 3.29
N PHE A 138 -48.15 31.04 3.02
CA PHE A 138 -47.40 32.03 3.83
C PHE A 138 -46.92 33.24 3.03
N GLY A 139 -47.12 33.29 1.74
CA GLY A 139 -46.61 34.35 0.86
C GLY A 139 -45.09 34.37 0.68
N LYS A 140 -44.38 33.44 1.35
CA LYS A 140 -42.91 33.29 1.35
C LYS A 140 -42.53 31.86 1.01
N ARG A 141 -41.27 31.62 0.69
CA ARG A 141 -40.74 30.30 0.42
C ARG A 141 -39.50 30.00 1.30
N PRO A 142 -39.25 28.76 1.67
CA PRO A 142 -37.99 28.34 2.27
C PRO A 142 -36.86 28.40 1.23
N ASP A 143 -35.63 28.64 1.68
CA ASP A 143 -34.46 28.66 0.83
C ASP A 143 -33.91 27.26 0.59
N VAL A 144 -33.22 27.08 -0.56
CA VAL A 144 -32.57 25.83 -0.94
C VAL A 144 -31.08 25.92 -0.65
N ASN A 145 -30.57 24.99 0.14
CA ASN A 145 -29.14 24.85 0.40
C ASN A 145 -28.71 23.43 0.05
N ALA A 146 -28.02 23.25 -1.08
CA ALA A 146 -27.60 21.93 -1.56
C ALA A 146 -26.49 21.29 -0.70
N PHE A 147 -25.69 22.09 0.00
CA PHE A 147 -24.52 21.60 0.74
C PHE A 147 -24.85 21.26 2.21
N ALA A 148 -25.45 22.18 2.93
CA ALA A 148 -25.74 22.04 4.36
C ALA A 148 -27.17 22.49 4.66
N PRO A 149 -28.21 21.79 4.16
CA PRO A 149 -29.59 22.12 4.45
C PRO A 149 -29.97 21.69 5.86
N ASP A 150 -30.92 22.40 6.46
CA ASP A 150 -31.56 22.00 7.71
C ASP A 150 -32.36 20.70 7.50
N ILE A 151 -33.10 20.62 6.38
CA ILE A 151 -33.95 19.48 6.05
C ILE A 151 -33.49 18.83 4.74
N ARG A 152 -33.14 17.53 4.81
CA ARG A 152 -32.85 16.72 3.63
C ARG A 152 -34.07 15.87 3.29
N ILE A 153 -34.52 15.94 2.05
CA ILE A 153 -35.59 15.12 1.51
C ILE A 153 -35.01 14.18 0.49
N ASN A 154 -35.34 12.91 0.61
CA ASN A 154 -34.87 11.85 -0.30
C ASN A 154 -36.05 11.36 -1.16
N LEU A 155 -35.90 11.44 -2.47
CA LEU A 155 -36.78 10.80 -3.44
C LEU A 155 -36.09 9.57 -4.02
N HIS A 156 -36.72 8.41 -3.84
CA HIS A 156 -36.26 7.18 -4.47
C HIS A 156 -37.30 6.67 -5.45
N VAL A 157 -36.93 6.44 -6.71
CA VAL A 157 -37.82 5.96 -7.76
C VAL A 157 -37.28 4.66 -8.33
N MET A 158 -38.11 3.62 -8.32
CA MET A 158 -37.81 2.31 -8.93
C MET A 158 -38.97 1.89 -9.84
N GLY A 159 -38.67 1.75 -11.15
CA GLY A 159 -39.73 1.63 -12.16
C GLY A 159 -40.60 2.88 -12.19
N THR A 160 -41.89 2.77 -11.89
CA THR A 160 -42.84 3.89 -11.68
C THR A 160 -43.07 4.15 -10.19
N GLY A 161 -42.71 3.25 -9.29
CA GLY A 161 -42.92 3.41 -7.85
C GLY A 161 -41.95 4.43 -7.24
N ALA A 162 -42.48 5.43 -6.55
CA ALA A 162 -41.73 6.48 -5.88
C ALA A 162 -41.97 6.46 -4.37
N SER A 163 -40.92 6.67 -3.59
CA SER A 163 -40.98 6.95 -2.15
C SER A 163 -40.30 8.28 -1.84
N LEU A 164 -40.98 9.11 -1.04
CA LEU A 164 -40.49 10.41 -0.60
C LEU A 164 -40.26 10.34 0.91
N SER A 165 -39.04 10.61 1.35
CA SER A 165 -38.62 10.39 2.73
C SER A 165 -37.88 11.60 3.31
N LEU A 166 -37.99 11.80 4.62
CA LEU A 166 -37.16 12.70 5.38
C LEU A 166 -35.88 11.97 5.83
N ASP A 167 -34.71 12.58 5.59
CA ASP A 167 -33.44 12.05 6.06
C ASP A 167 -33.21 12.44 7.52
N LEU A 168 -33.38 11.49 8.42
CA LEU A 168 -33.17 11.67 9.85
C LEU A 168 -31.69 11.83 10.21
N SER A 169 -30.78 11.32 9.39
CA SER A 169 -29.34 11.36 9.66
C SER A 169 -28.72 12.74 9.45
N GLY A 170 -29.25 13.53 8.49
CA GLY A 170 -28.64 14.76 8.03
C GLY A 170 -27.37 14.50 7.20
N GLU A 171 -26.18 14.56 7.79
CA GLU A 171 -24.99 14.02 7.17
C GLU A 171 -24.95 12.49 7.26
N SER A 172 -24.24 11.86 6.32
CA SER A 172 -24.10 10.39 6.32
C SER A 172 -23.52 9.87 7.63
N LEU A 173 -24.08 8.78 8.17
CA LEU A 173 -23.71 8.23 9.47
C LEU A 173 -22.26 7.73 9.55
N HIS A 174 -21.60 7.44 8.41
CA HIS A 174 -20.18 7.11 8.43
C HIS A 174 -19.33 8.28 8.96
N ARG A 175 -19.79 9.53 8.83
CA ARG A 175 -19.14 10.68 9.45
C ARG A 175 -19.44 10.73 10.94
N ARG A 176 -18.70 9.91 11.72
CA ARG A 176 -18.89 9.78 13.17
C ARG A 176 -18.56 11.07 13.92
N GLY A 177 -17.59 11.85 13.44
CA GLY A 177 -17.13 13.09 14.06
C GLY A 177 -15.68 13.05 14.54
N TYR A 178 -15.08 11.90 14.69
CA TYR A 178 -13.69 11.78 15.16
C TYR A 178 -12.62 12.03 14.07
N ARG A 179 -12.98 11.96 12.79
CA ARG A 179 -12.01 12.20 11.71
C ARG A 179 -11.73 13.69 11.54
N THR A 180 -10.51 14.11 11.82
CA THR A 180 -10.08 15.52 11.79
C THR A 180 -9.37 15.94 10.50
N GLY A 181 -9.05 15.00 9.59
CA GLY A 181 -8.42 15.26 8.29
C GLY A 181 -8.66 14.12 7.30
N GLY A 182 -8.61 14.43 6.00
CA GLY A 182 -8.76 13.47 4.91
C GLY A 182 -7.40 12.91 4.47
N GLY A 183 -7.29 11.60 4.30
CA GLY A 183 -6.27 10.98 3.45
C GLY A 183 -6.83 10.79 2.04
N GLU A 184 -6.01 10.42 1.06
CA GLU A 184 -6.49 9.96 -0.24
C GLU A 184 -7.33 8.68 -0.02
N ALA A 185 -8.62 8.69 -0.43
CA ALA A 185 -9.59 7.58 -0.36
C ALA A 185 -9.66 6.83 1.00
N PRO A 186 -10.05 7.49 2.11
CA PRO A 186 -10.10 6.85 3.43
C PRO A 186 -11.18 5.78 3.50
N LEU A 187 -10.89 4.68 4.23
CA LEU A 187 -11.89 3.66 4.56
C LEU A 187 -13.05 4.31 5.33
N LYS A 188 -14.29 4.12 4.86
CA LYS A 188 -15.47 4.64 5.56
C LYS A 188 -15.65 3.92 6.90
N GLU A 189 -16.06 4.64 7.90
CA GLU A 189 -16.24 4.13 9.27
C GLU A 189 -17.26 2.99 9.32
N THR A 190 -18.36 3.09 8.55
CA THR A 190 -19.35 2.01 8.44
C THR A 190 -18.78 0.73 7.82
N LEU A 191 -17.88 0.87 6.85
CA LEU A 191 -17.20 -0.27 6.24
C LEU A 191 -16.13 -0.84 7.20
N ALA A 192 -15.42 0.00 7.92
CA ALA A 192 -14.45 -0.45 8.93
C ALA A 192 -15.12 -1.25 10.05
N ALA A 193 -16.26 -0.77 10.57
CA ALA A 193 -17.06 -1.50 11.54
C ALA A 193 -17.52 -2.88 10.99
N ALA A 194 -17.95 -2.92 9.73
CA ALA A 194 -18.33 -4.17 9.08
C ALA A 194 -17.16 -5.14 8.93
N ILE A 195 -15.98 -4.65 8.55
CA ILE A 195 -14.75 -5.46 8.47
C ILE A 195 -14.40 -6.04 9.84
N VAL A 196 -14.46 -5.25 10.91
CA VAL A 196 -14.22 -5.72 12.29
C VAL A 196 -15.24 -6.80 12.66
N ARG A 197 -16.54 -6.59 12.41
CA ARG A 197 -17.59 -7.58 12.75
C ARG A 197 -17.42 -8.89 11.96
N LEU A 198 -17.22 -8.78 10.66
CA LEU A 198 -17.08 -9.94 9.76
C LEU A 198 -15.73 -10.66 9.91
N SER A 199 -14.69 -10.03 10.47
CA SER A 199 -13.46 -10.73 10.82
C SER A 199 -13.64 -11.76 11.94
N GLY A 200 -14.75 -11.71 12.67
CA GLY A 200 -15.04 -12.56 13.83
C GLY A 200 -14.14 -12.30 15.04
N TRP A 201 -13.29 -11.25 15.01
CA TRP A 201 -12.36 -10.95 16.12
C TRP A 201 -13.11 -10.65 17.44
N LEU A 202 -14.24 -9.94 17.37
CA LEU A 202 -15.03 -9.60 18.58
C LEU A 202 -15.52 -10.85 19.32
N ASP A 203 -15.77 -11.95 18.62
CA ASP A 203 -16.20 -13.21 19.20
C ASP A 203 -15.02 -14.05 19.73
N ARG A 204 -13.80 -13.62 19.47
CA ARG A 204 -12.54 -14.28 19.85
C ARG A 204 -11.63 -13.42 20.73
N VAL A 205 -12.08 -12.25 21.18
CA VAL A 205 -11.25 -11.26 21.89
C VAL A 205 -10.58 -11.85 23.14
N ASP A 206 -11.22 -12.77 23.85
CA ASP A 206 -10.67 -13.43 25.03
C ASP A 206 -9.48 -14.35 24.70
N ARG A 207 -9.44 -14.91 23.50
CA ARG A 207 -8.36 -15.77 23.01
C ARG A 207 -7.36 -15.01 22.17
N GLU A 208 -7.80 -13.94 21.52
CA GLU A 208 -7.01 -13.05 20.66
C GLU A 208 -6.99 -11.63 21.24
N PRO A 209 -6.34 -11.40 22.41
CA PRO A 209 -6.44 -10.14 23.16
C PRO A 209 -5.66 -8.97 22.53
N ILE A 210 -5.21 -9.12 21.29
CA ILE A 210 -4.48 -8.10 20.56
C ILE A 210 -5.11 -7.92 19.18
N LEU A 211 -5.52 -6.70 18.85
CA LEU A 211 -5.88 -6.31 17.48
C LEU A 211 -4.80 -5.40 16.93
N LEU A 212 -4.16 -5.84 15.85
CA LEU A 212 -3.05 -5.14 15.22
C LEU A 212 -3.38 -4.78 13.77
N ASP A 213 -3.18 -3.51 13.39
CA ASP A 213 -3.23 -3.07 12.00
C ASP A 213 -1.86 -2.53 11.58
N PRO A 214 -1.09 -3.26 10.74
CA PRO A 214 0.27 -2.88 10.34
C PRO A 214 0.32 -1.76 9.29
N MET A 215 -0.83 -1.37 8.71
CA MET A 215 -0.97 -0.31 7.71
C MET A 215 -2.22 0.51 8.02
N CYS A 216 -2.28 1.04 9.26
CA CYS A 216 -3.51 1.51 9.88
C CYS A 216 -4.11 2.77 9.25
N GLY A 217 -3.39 3.47 8.39
CA GLY A 217 -3.89 4.71 7.82
C GLY A 217 -4.38 5.67 8.90
N GLY A 218 -5.62 6.13 8.80
CA GLY A 218 -6.25 6.99 9.80
C GLY A 218 -6.65 6.30 11.12
N GLY A 219 -6.33 5.03 11.33
CA GLY A 219 -6.65 4.25 12.54
C GLY A 219 -8.11 3.76 12.60
N THR A 220 -8.85 3.83 11.49
CA THR A 220 -10.31 3.64 11.48
C THR A 220 -10.74 2.25 11.95
N LEU A 221 -10.03 1.16 11.52
CA LEU A 221 -10.34 -0.21 11.96
C LEU A 221 -10.22 -0.35 13.49
N LEU A 222 -9.15 0.18 14.06
CA LEU A 222 -8.88 0.08 15.49
C LEU A 222 -9.87 0.93 16.31
N ILE A 223 -10.19 2.14 15.83
CA ILE A 223 -11.17 3.03 16.47
C ILE A 223 -12.56 2.37 16.50
N GLU A 224 -13.05 1.89 15.34
CA GLU A 224 -14.37 1.23 15.29
C GLU A 224 -14.39 -0.04 16.13
N ALA A 225 -13.31 -0.84 16.15
CA ALA A 225 -13.20 -2.03 17.01
C ALA A 225 -13.29 -1.68 18.52
N ALA A 226 -12.58 -0.64 18.94
CA ALA A 226 -12.61 -0.18 20.34
C ALA A 226 -14.00 0.36 20.73
N LEU A 227 -14.66 1.16 19.87
CA LEU A 227 -16.02 1.65 20.07
C LEU A 227 -17.07 0.52 20.08
N MET A 228 -16.84 -0.57 19.34
CA MET A 228 -17.72 -1.75 19.37
C MET A 228 -17.56 -2.51 20.68
N LEU A 229 -16.34 -2.69 21.13
CA LEU A 229 -16.06 -3.44 22.37
C LEU A 229 -16.53 -2.72 23.61
N SER A 230 -16.45 -1.37 23.64
CA SER A 230 -16.96 -0.54 24.75
C SER A 230 -18.46 -0.34 24.75
N ASP A 231 -19.20 -0.95 23.84
CA ASP A 231 -20.63 -0.69 23.63
C ASP A 231 -20.96 0.81 23.48
N SER A 232 -20.03 1.58 22.89
CA SER A 232 -20.20 3.01 22.64
C SER A 232 -21.03 3.25 21.38
N ALA A 233 -22.12 3.99 21.49
CA ALA A 233 -22.96 4.31 20.32
C ALA A 233 -22.22 5.29 19.39
N PRO A 234 -22.00 4.94 18.08
CA PRO A 234 -21.24 5.79 17.16
C PRO A 234 -21.85 7.17 16.94
N GLY A 235 -23.14 7.32 17.19
CA GLY A 235 -23.85 8.59 17.11
C GLY A 235 -23.53 9.58 18.22
N LEU A 236 -22.97 9.14 19.37
CA LEU A 236 -22.56 10.02 20.48
C LEU A 236 -21.47 11.02 20.08
N LEU A 237 -20.62 10.65 19.13
CA LEU A 237 -19.55 11.53 18.63
C LEU A 237 -20.05 12.61 17.65
N ARG A 238 -21.31 12.54 17.22
CA ARG A 238 -21.90 13.48 16.26
C ARG A 238 -22.51 14.66 17.01
N LYS A 239 -22.35 15.85 16.43
CA LYS A 239 -22.94 17.08 16.98
C LYS A 239 -24.40 17.27 16.59
N THR A 240 -24.79 16.82 15.40
CA THR A 240 -26.11 17.08 14.83
C THR A 240 -26.67 15.90 14.05
N PHE A 241 -27.97 15.78 14.03
CA PHE A 241 -28.73 14.87 13.17
C PHE A 241 -29.81 15.65 12.42
N GLY A 242 -30.24 15.17 11.26
CA GLY A 242 -31.24 15.85 10.42
C GLY A 242 -32.61 15.98 11.07
N PHE A 243 -32.98 15.09 12.00
CA PHE A 243 -34.24 15.18 12.71
C PHE A 243 -34.27 16.29 13.78
N MET A 244 -33.13 16.85 14.19
CA MET A 244 -33.09 17.90 15.24
C MET A 244 -33.72 19.22 14.77
N THR A 245 -33.78 19.45 13.47
CA THR A 245 -34.44 20.61 12.85
C THR A 245 -35.83 20.30 12.32
N TRP A 246 -36.31 19.08 12.48
CA TRP A 246 -37.64 18.65 12.06
C TRP A 246 -38.71 19.08 13.07
N ASN A 247 -39.81 19.71 12.63
CA ASN A 247 -40.87 20.22 13.51
C ASN A 247 -41.54 19.16 14.40
N LYS A 248 -41.49 17.87 14.00
CA LYS A 248 -42.03 16.76 14.81
C LYS A 248 -40.93 16.02 15.62
N HIS A 249 -39.75 16.66 15.81
CA HIS A 249 -38.72 16.16 16.70
C HIS A 249 -39.23 16.05 18.14
N ASP A 250 -38.89 14.95 18.80
CA ASP A 250 -39.16 14.74 20.23
C ASP A 250 -37.84 14.83 21.03
N PRO A 251 -37.53 16.02 21.58
CA PRO A 251 -36.28 16.24 22.32
C PRO A 251 -36.18 15.38 23.57
N GLN A 252 -37.30 15.14 24.29
CA GLN A 252 -37.27 14.35 25.53
C GLN A 252 -36.97 12.89 25.25
N LEU A 253 -37.56 12.34 24.19
CA LEU A 253 -37.23 11.01 23.72
C LEU A 253 -35.74 10.90 23.38
N TRP A 254 -35.22 11.90 22.60
CA TRP A 254 -33.82 11.91 22.19
C TRP A 254 -32.86 11.98 23.38
N GLU A 255 -33.07 12.88 24.32
CA GLU A 255 -32.28 13.02 25.53
C GLU A 255 -32.24 11.73 26.37
N ARG A 256 -33.38 11.06 26.49
CA ARG A 256 -33.46 9.74 27.18
C ARG A 256 -32.59 8.68 26.44
N LEU A 257 -32.64 8.63 25.11
CA LEU A 257 -31.86 7.66 24.33
C LEU A 257 -30.35 7.95 24.41
N VAL A 258 -29.96 9.22 24.41
CA VAL A 258 -28.55 9.63 24.60
C VAL A 258 -28.07 9.24 26.01
N GLN A 259 -28.89 9.50 27.06
CA GLN A 259 -28.53 9.10 28.42
C GLN A 259 -28.40 7.58 28.55
N GLU A 260 -29.32 6.82 27.99
CA GLU A 260 -29.22 5.35 27.91
C GLU A 260 -27.92 4.89 27.22
N ALA A 261 -27.52 5.55 26.13
CA ALA A 261 -26.30 5.21 25.44
C ALA A 261 -25.04 5.51 26.27
N LEU A 262 -25.01 6.63 26.98
CA LEU A 262 -23.91 6.97 27.90
C LEU A 262 -23.81 5.98 29.07
N ASP A 263 -24.96 5.56 29.63
CA ASP A 263 -25.01 4.58 30.69
C ASP A 263 -24.54 3.19 30.21
N ARG A 264 -24.82 2.83 28.96
CA ARG A 264 -24.35 1.57 28.34
C ARG A 264 -22.85 1.59 28.11
N GLU A 265 -22.31 2.67 27.57
CA GLU A 265 -20.87 2.84 27.38
C GLU A 265 -20.12 2.68 28.72
N GLY A 266 -20.60 3.33 29.80
CA GLY A 266 -20.00 3.22 31.15
C GLY A 266 -20.03 1.80 31.74
N ARG A 267 -21.04 0.97 31.37
CA ARG A 267 -21.16 -0.42 31.79
C ARG A 267 -20.51 -1.42 30.88
N GLY A 268 -20.40 -1.06 29.59
CA GLY A 268 -19.80 -1.89 28.55
C GLY A 268 -18.27 -1.88 28.54
N MET A 269 -17.63 -1.05 29.37
CA MET A 269 -16.19 -1.02 29.48
C MET A 269 -15.64 -2.36 30.00
N PRO A 270 -14.78 -3.07 29.25
CA PRO A 270 -14.21 -4.33 29.72
C PRO A 270 -13.28 -4.09 30.92
N GLU A 271 -13.28 -5.01 31.89
CA GLU A 271 -12.38 -4.96 33.05
C GLU A 271 -10.90 -4.96 32.60
N THR A 272 -10.59 -5.71 31.56
CA THR A 272 -9.26 -5.74 30.93
C THR A 272 -9.41 -5.45 29.45
N TRP A 273 -8.83 -4.33 29.00
CA TRP A 273 -8.82 -3.96 27.59
C TRP A 273 -7.88 -4.83 26.78
N PRO A 274 -8.29 -5.32 25.61
CA PRO A 274 -7.37 -5.87 24.63
C PRO A 274 -6.45 -4.75 24.13
N GLN A 275 -5.30 -5.13 23.59
CA GLN A 275 -4.37 -4.17 23.02
C GLN A 275 -4.79 -3.81 21.60
N PHE A 276 -5.00 -2.53 21.32
CA PHE A 276 -5.23 -2.00 19.97
C PHE A 276 -3.95 -1.32 19.48
N ILE A 277 -3.29 -1.91 18.51
CA ILE A 277 -2.00 -1.44 18.02
C ILE A 277 -2.06 -1.13 16.52
N GLY A 278 -1.79 0.13 16.16
CA GLY A 278 -1.68 0.57 14.77
C GLY A 278 -0.26 0.93 14.39
N TYR A 279 0.16 0.48 13.24
CA TYR A 279 1.40 0.91 12.61
C TYR A 279 1.13 1.51 11.23
N ASP A 280 1.93 2.48 10.86
CA ASP A 280 2.02 2.98 9.50
C ASP A 280 3.46 3.43 9.21
N ALA A 281 3.87 3.36 7.96
CA ALA A 281 5.18 3.79 7.53
C ALA A 281 5.30 5.33 7.46
N ASP A 282 4.18 6.01 7.15
CA ASP A 282 4.14 7.46 6.95
C ASP A 282 3.95 8.20 8.29
N PRO A 283 4.93 9.02 8.73
CA PRO A 283 4.81 9.80 9.96
C PRO A 283 3.65 10.81 9.95
N LYS A 284 3.25 11.32 8.78
CA LYS A 284 2.11 12.26 8.66
C LYS A 284 0.80 11.52 8.89
N VAL A 285 0.68 10.31 8.34
CA VAL A 285 -0.49 9.43 8.54
C VAL A 285 -0.60 9.01 10.00
N VAL A 286 0.51 8.62 10.64
CA VAL A 286 0.58 8.32 12.08
C VAL A 286 0.10 9.50 12.93
N ALA A 287 0.55 10.72 12.61
CA ALA A 287 0.12 11.93 13.33
C ALA A 287 -1.40 12.19 13.16
N ALA A 288 -1.95 11.96 11.96
CA ALA A 288 -3.38 12.08 11.70
C ALA A 288 -4.18 11.00 12.45
N ALA A 289 -3.72 9.75 12.43
CA ALA A 289 -4.36 8.65 13.16
C ALA A 289 -4.41 8.91 14.67
N ARG A 290 -3.34 9.42 15.28
CA ARG A 290 -3.32 9.83 16.70
C ARG A 290 -4.34 10.92 17.02
N LYS A 291 -4.50 11.91 16.13
CA LYS A 291 -5.55 12.93 16.29
C LYS A 291 -6.95 12.33 16.24
N ASN A 292 -7.20 11.39 15.34
CA ASN A 292 -8.47 10.69 15.24
C ASN A 292 -8.77 9.86 16.49
N VAL A 293 -7.77 9.13 17.02
CA VAL A 293 -7.87 8.35 18.26
C VAL A 293 -8.23 9.27 19.45
N ILE A 294 -7.58 10.43 19.56
CA ILE A 294 -7.87 11.43 20.60
C ILE A 294 -9.30 11.97 20.46
N ALA A 295 -9.71 12.31 19.23
CA ALA A 295 -11.05 12.83 18.95
C ALA A 295 -12.16 11.79 19.18
N ALA A 296 -11.83 10.50 19.09
CA ALA A 296 -12.72 9.40 19.45
C ALA A 296 -12.77 9.09 20.96
N GLY A 297 -11.98 9.79 21.80
CA GLY A 297 -11.91 9.52 23.25
C GLY A 297 -11.08 8.29 23.63
N LEU A 298 -10.31 7.70 22.71
CA LEU A 298 -9.64 6.39 22.86
C LEU A 298 -8.12 6.48 23.10
N ARG A 299 -7.63 7.64 23.59
CA ARG A 299 -6.19 7.92 23.71
C ARG A 299 -5.41 6.88 24.52
N GLU A 300 -6.00 6.37 25.59
CA GLU A 300 -5.34 5.43 26.48
C GLU A 300 -5.46 3.96 26.01
N MET A 301 -6.34 3.70 25.04
CA MET A 301 -6.69 2.34 24.58
C MET A 301 -6.02 1.98 23.26
N VAL A 302 -5.89 2.93 22.32
CA VAL A 302 -5.38 2.69 20.97
C VAL A 302 -4.01 3.32 20.82
N VAL A 303 -3.00 2.49 20.56
CA VAL A 303 -1.60 2.90 20.42
C VAL A 303 -1.23 2.95 18.94
N ILE A 304 -0.88 4.14 18.44
CA ILE A 304 -0.43 4.32 17.04
C ILE A 304 1.06 4.68 17.02
N LYS A 305 1.86 3.90 16.29
CA LYS A 305 3.32 4.11 16.16
C LYS A 305 3.75 4.06 14.70
N GLN A 306 4.82 4.78 14.37
CA GLN A 306 5.46 4.66 13.08
C GLN A 306 6.27 3.36 13.03
N ARG A 307 6.03 2.53 11.99
CA ARG A 307 6.80 1.30 11.74
C ARG A 307 6.66 0.83 10.29
N GLN A 308 7.76 0.44 9.68
CA GLN A 308 7.79 -0.24 8.39
C GLN A 308 7.40 -1.72 8.56
N LEU A 309 6.75 -2.31 7.56
CA LEU A 309 6.38 -3.73 7.57
C LEU A 309 7.57 -4.66 7.81
N ALA A 310 8.73 -4.37 7.21
CA ALA A 310 9.97 -5.11 7.39
C ALA A 310 10.44 -5.24 8.86
N ARG A 311 9.96 -4.36 9.74
CA ARG A 311 10.33 -4.34 11.17
C ARG A 311 9.20 -4.75 12.10
N LEU A 312 8.14 -5.29 11.51
CA LEU A 312 6.98 -5.74 12.26
C LEU A 312 7.31 -7.05 13.00
N GLN A 313 6.97 -7.07 14.27
CA GLN A 313 7.10 -8.25 15.13
C GLN A 313 5.82 -8.39 15.94
N SER A 314 5.46 -9.60 16.29
CA SER A 314 4.33 -9.87 17.15
C SER A 314 4.55 -9.27 18.55
N PRO A 315 3.59 -8.49 19.06
CA PRO A 315 3.63 -7.98 20.44
C PRO A 315 3.21 -9.01 21.50
N GLY A 316 2.74 -10.17 21.08
CA GLY A 316 2.29 -11.24 21.97
C GLY A 316 2.03 -12.55 21.24
N PRO A 317 1.70 -13.63 21.97
CA PRO A 317 1.59 -14.97 21.38
C PRO A 317 0.36 -15.17 20.51
N GLN A 318 -0.73 -14.44 20.75
CA GLN A 318 -2.02 -14.59 20.05
C GLN A 318 -2.68 -13.24 19.81
N GLY A 319 -3.37 -13.10 18.68
CA GLY A 319 -4.08 -11.90 18.30
C GLY A 319 -4.65 -11.99 16.89
N CYS A 320 -5.27 -10.92 16.46
CA CYS A 320 -5.75 -10.73 15.10
C CYS A 320 -4.99 -9.58 14.43
N LEU A 321 -4.39 -9.86 13.28
CA LEU A 321 -3.85 -8.84 12.39
C LEU A 321 -4.94 -8.51 11.37
N LEU A 322 -5.54 -7.32 11.48
CA LEU A 322 -6.61 -6.86 10.60
C LEU A 322 -6.14 -5.64 9.82
N THR A 323 -6.11 -5.72 8.50
CA THR A 323 -5.50 -4.67 7.68
C THR A 323 -6.25 -4.39 6.38
N ASN A 324 -6.16 -3.11 5.96
CA ASN A 324 -6.60 -2.61 4.66
C ASN A 324 -5.38 -2.04 3.92
N PRO A 325 -4.54 -2.89 3.29
CA PRO A 325 -3.35 -2.44 2.60
C PRO A 325 -3.67 -1.68 1.32
N PRO A 326 -2.72 -0.93 0.73
CA PRO A 326 -2.92 -0.25 -0.55
C PRO A 326 -3.28 -1.24 -1.66
N TYR A 327 -4.16 -0.82 -2.59
CA TYR A 327 -4.64 -1.67 -3.69
C TYR A 327 -3.82 -1.53 -4.97
N GLY A 328 -2.99 -0.47 -5.10
CA GLY A 328 -2.26 -0.16 -6.34
C GLY A 328 -3.19 0.37 -7.42
N GLU A 329 -3.51 1.65 -7.39
CA GLU A 329 -4.40 2.27 -8.37
C GLU A 329 -3.69 2.51 -9.71
N ARG A 330 -2.39 2.80 -9.69
CA ARG A 330 -1.56 3.00 -10.88
C ARG A 330 -0.88 1.69 -11.30
N LEU A 331 -0.52 1.56 -12.59
CA LEU A 331 0.10 0.34 -13.13
C LEU A 331 1.43 -0.01 -12.43
N SER A 332 2.27 0.98 -12.15
CA SER A 332 3.53 0.82 -11.40
C SER A 332 3.30 0.39 -9.96
N GLU A 333 2.23 0.87 -9.33
CA GLU A 333 1.85 0.51 -7.96
C GLU A 333 1.33 -0.93 -7.86
N LYS A 334 0.65 -1.46 -8.90
CA LYS A 334 0.14 -2.84 -8.92
C LYS A 334 1.26 -3.88 -8.78
N GLU A 335 2.38 -3.67 -9.46
CA GLU A 335 3.56 -4.54 -9.31
C GLU A 335 4.14 -4.47 -7.89
N ALA A 336 4.28 -3.27 -7.33
CA ALA A 336 4.77 -3.10 -5.96
C ALA A 336 3.83 -3.73 -4.92
N VAL A 337 2.51 -3.59 -5.09
CA VAL A 337 1.50 -4.19 -4.20
C VAL A 337 1.60 -5.71 -4.16
N LYS A 338 1.82 -6.37 -5.29
CA LYS A 338 2.06 -7.81 -5.37
C LYS A 338 3.19 -8.26 -4.43
N TYR A 339 4.31 -7.54 -4.47
CA TYR A 339 5.47 -7.86 -3.63
C TYR A 339 5.28 -7.43 -2.17
N LEU A 340 4.53 -6.36 -1.93
CA LEU A 340 4.13 -5.96 -0.58
C LEU A 340 3.27 -7.05 0.09
N TYR A 341 2.30 -7.62 -0.62
CA TYR A 341 1.45 -8.70 -0.10
C TYR A 341 2.28 -9.95 0.21
N ARG A 342 3.22 -10.27 -0.69
CA ARG A 342 4.16 -11.37 -0.44
C ARG A 342 5.06 -11.11 0.79
N SER A 343 5.53 -9.88 0.96
CA SER A 343 6.30 -9.49 2.15
C SER A 343 5.46 -9.58 3.42
N LEU A 344 4.20 -9.12 3.40
CA LEU A 344 3.28 -9.26 4.53
C LEU A 344 3.10 -10.74 4.92
N GLY A 345 2.89 -11.63 3.92
CA GLY A 345 2.77 -13.06 4.16
C GLY A 345 4.01 -13.66 4.83
N ARG A 346 5.21 -13.26 4.40
CA ARG A 346 6.47 -13.71 5.04
C ARG A 346 6.61 -13.20 6.49
N VAL A 347 6.32 -11.92 6.70
CA VAL A 347 6.36 -11.33 8.04
C VAL A 347 5.35 -12.03 8.94
N PHE A 348 4.16 -12.33 8.43
CA PHE A 348 3.14 -13.09 9.16
C PHE A 348 3.64 -14.49 9.52
N ALA A 349 4.18 -15.25 8.54
CA ALA A 349 4.74 -16.58 8.76
C ALA A 349 5.88 -16.59 9.78
N ALA A 350 6.75 -15.58 9.74
CA ALA A 350 7.95 -15.53 10.59
C ALA A 350 7.67 -15.10 12.04
N HIS A 351 6.65 -14.24 12.26
CA HIS A 351 6.49 -13.55 13.54
C HIS A 351 5.10 -13.65 14.16
N PHE A 352 4.09 -14.21 13.47
CA PHE A 352 2.69 -14.21 13.91
C PHE A 352 2.09 -15.62 13.97
N SER A 353 2.88 -16.61 14.41
CA SER A 353 2.35 -17.97 14.62
C SER A 353 1.22 -17.94 15.66
N GLY A 354 0.10 -18.60 15.36
CA GLY A 354 -1.09 -18.63 16.19
C GLY A 354 -2.00 -17.39 16.11
N TRP A 355 -1.70 -16.47 15.18
CA TRP A 355 -2.53 -15.30 14.92
C TRP A 355 -3.52 -15.54 13.75
N THR A 356 -4.62 -14.80 13.78
CA THR A 356 -5.54 -14.70 12.64
C THR A 356 -5.17 -13.50 11.79
N LEU A 357 -5.26 -13.64 10.46
CA LEU A 357 -5.12 -12.54 9.50
C LEU A 357 -6.46 -12.22 8.85
N GLY A 358 -6.95 -10.99 9.05
CA GLY A 358 -8.04 -10.39 8.29
C GLY A 358 -7.47 -9.41 7.25
N PHE A 359 -7.74 -9.65 5.98
CA PHE A 359 -7.13 -8.94 4.86
C PHE A 359 -8.20 -8.36 3.93
N PHE A 360 -8.39 -7.04 3.98
CA PHE A 360 -9.36 -6.36 3.13
C PHE A 360 -8.69 -5.80 1.88
N THR A 361 -9.13 -6.22 0.68
CA THR A 361 -8.46 -5.83 -0.57
C THR A 361 -9.42 -5.76 -1.77
N ALA A 362 -9.08 -4.89 -2.73
CA ALA A 362 -9.68 -4.86 -4.06
C ALA A 362 -9.03 -5.88 -5.03
N ASN A 363 -7.92 -6.50 -4.64
CA ASN A 363 -7.15 -7.44 -5.46
C ASN A 363 -7.08 -8.83 -4.79
N PRO A 364 -8.20 -9.58 -4.69
CA PRO A 364 -8.23 -10.87 -4.00
C PRO A 364 -7.29 -11.90 -4.64
N ASP A 365 -7.10 -11.86 -5.96
CA ASP A 365 -6.18 -12.76 -6.66
C ASP A 365 -4.71 -12.52 -6.25
N LEU A 366 -4.32 -11.26 -6.03
CA LEU A 366 -2.99 -10.93 -5.52
C LEU A 366 -2.83 -11.29 -4.03
N ALA A 367 -3.91 -11.40 -3.27
CA ALA A 367 -3.85 -11.81 -1.87
C ALA A 367 -3.31 -13.24 -1.70
N GLU A 368 -3.40 -14.09 -2.72
CA GLU A 368 -2.78 -15.42 -2.73
C GLU A 368 -1.25 -15.35 -2.58
N MET A 369 -0.63 -14.20 -2.95
CA MET A 369 0.81 -13.97 -2.74
C MET A 369 1.22 -13.93 -1.27
N THR A 370 0.27 -13.76 -0.34
CA THR A 370 0.51 -13.86 1.11
C THR A 370 0.79 -15.29 1.56
N GLY A 371 0.42 -16.29 0.74
CA GLY A 371 0.51 -17.71 1.09
C GLY A 371 -0.48 -18.16 2.18
N MET A 372 -1.48 -17.32 2.49
CA MET A 372 -2.50 -17.65 3.48
C MET A 372 -3.51 -18.64 2.96
N ASN A 373 -3.98 -19.51 3.84
CA ASN A 373 -5.16 -20.31 3.60
C ASN A 373 -6.39 -19.51 4.05
N TRP A 374 -7.17 -19.01 3.08
CA TRP A 374 -8.34 -18.18 3.34
C TRP A 374 -9.56 -19.02 3.66
N ALA A 375 -9.89 -19.12 4.94
CA ALA A 375 -11.05 -19.90 5.43
C ALA A 375 -12.39 -19.21 5.12
N GLU A 376 -12.43 -17.88 5.17
CA GLU A 376 -13.64 -17.09 4.96
C GLU A 376 -13.41 -15.98 3.94
N ARG A 377 -14.46 -15.64 3.18
CA ARG A 377 -14.45 -14.61 2.13
C ARG A 377 -15.76 -13.83 2.13
N HIS A 378 -15.72 -12.54 2.42
CA HIS A 378 -16.88 -11.65 2.40
C HIS A 378 -16.74 -10.63 1.28
N ARG A 379 -17.76 -10.52 0.42
CA ARG A 379 -17.81 -9.55 -0.68
C ARG A 379 -18.34 -8.22 -0.16
N LEU A 380 -17.57 -7.16 -0.33
CA LEU A 380 -17.85 -5.83 0.17
C LEU A 380 -17.51 -4.78 -0.90
N PHE A 381 -17.85 -3.50 -0.64
CA PHE A 381 -17.57 -2.40 -1.55
C PHE A 381 -16.96 -1.22 -0.80
N ASN A 382 -15.83 -0.72 -1.30
CA ASN A 382 -15.26 0.55 -0.85
C ASN A 382 -15.61 1.64 -1.87
N GLY A 383 -16.74 2.34 -1.65
CA GLY A 383 -17.34 3.20 -2.67
C GLY A 383 -17.73 2.39 -3.91
N PRO A 384 -17.27 2.74 -5.12
CA PRO A 384 -17.54 1.96 -6.34
C PRO A 384 -16.63 0.73 -6.49
N ILE A 385 -15.59 0.59 -5.69
CA ILE A 385 -14.57 -0.44 -5.84
C ILE A 385 -15.07 -1.74 -5.19
N LYS A 386 -15.11 -2.82 -5.97
CA LYS A 386 -15.39 -4.17 -5.46
C LYS A 386 -14.19 -4.66 -4.64
N CYS A 387 -14.43 -5.05 -3.39
CA CYS A 387 -13.42 -5.55 -2.47
C CYS A 387 -13.86 -6.89 -1.85
N GLN A 388 -12.90 -7.54 -1.21
CA GLN A 388 -13.18 -8.71 -0.37
C GLN A 388 -12.45 -8.56 0.97
N LEU A 389 -13.11 -8.97 2.04
CA LEU A 389 -12.46 -9.32 3.28
C LEU A 389 -12.17 -10.82 3.24
N LEU A 390 -10.91 -11.16 3.40
CA LEU A 390 -10.38 -12.53 3.48
C LEU A 390 -9.92 -12.78 4.91
N VAL A 391 -10.32 -13.88 5.52
CA VAL A 391 -9.90 -14.25 6.89
C VAL A 391 -9.24 -15.62 6.84
N GLY A 392 -8.05 -15.73 7.45
CA GLY A 392 -7.27 -16.96 7.49
C GLY A 392 -6.27 -16.98 8.64
N SER A 393 -5.75 -18.15 9.00
CA SER A 393 -4.81 -18.34 10.11
C SER A 393 -3.54 -19.08 9.72
N ASP A 394 -3.60 -19.90 8.68
CA ASP A 394 -2.49 -20.75 8.26
C ASP A 394 -1.75 -20.10 7.11
N ASN A 395 -0.42 -20.16 7.15
CA ASN A 395 0.43 -19.64 6.11
C ASN A 395 1.31 -20.75 5.51
N GLN A 396 1.23 -20.93 4.18
CA GLN A 396 1.95 -21.95 3.43
C GLN A 396 3.24 -21.44 2.78
N LEU A 397 3.63 -20.18 3.05
CA LEU A 397 4.89 -19.66 2.56
C LEU A 397 6.06 -20.32 3.31
N THR A 398 6.68 -21.27 2.65
CA THR A 398 7.95 -21.85 3.10
C THR A 398 9.11 -21.12 2.43
N GLU A 399 10.15 -20.81 3.18
CA GLU A 399 11.39 -20.35 2.55
C GLU A 399 12.02 -21.52 1.77
N LYS A 400 12.38 -21.23 0.51
CA LYS A 400 13.16 -22.21 -0.27
C LYS A 400 14.50 -22.44 0.43
N ALA A 401 14.88 -23.70 0.58
CA ALA A 401 16.21 -24.06 1.03
C ALA A 401 17.27 -23.42 0.11
N THR A 402 18.39 -23.03 0.69
CA THR A 402 19.54 -22.54 -0.10
C THR A 402 20.02 -23.64 -1.02
N PRO A 403 20.08 -23.41 -2.34
CA PRO A 403 20.55 -24.42 -3.27
C PRO A 403 22.01 -24.78 -2.97
N ARG A 404 22.30 -26.08 -2.92
CA ARG A 404 23.68 -26.58 -2.81
C ARG A 404 24.14 -26.99 -4.18
N TRP A 405 25.16 -26.31 -4.68
CA TRP A 405 25.81 -26.66 -5.91
C TRP A 405 26.86 -27.77 -5.71
N THR A 406 26.80 -28.77 -6.55
CA THR A 406 27.78 -29.85 -6.60
C THR A 406 28.43 -29.90 -7.98
N THR A 407 29.61 -30.50 -8.11
CA THR A 407 30.32 -30.64 -9.39
C THR A 407 30.58 -32.09 -9.72
N THR A 408 30.32 -32.46 -10.97
CA THR A 408 30.60 -33.81 -11.50
C THR A 408 31.76 -33.73 -12.49
N PRO A 409 32.88 -34.45 -12.32
CA PRO A 409 33.94 -34.50 -13.28
C PRO A 409 33.50 -35.15 -14.60
N LEU A 410 34.09 -34.72 -15.70
CA LEU A 410 33.96 -35.40 -17.00
C LEU A 410 34.98 -36.55 -17.07
N GLU A 411 34.67 -37.53 -17.91
CA GLU A 411 35.62 -38.64 -18.21
C GLU A 411 36.91 -38.11 -18.82
N PRO A 412 38.07 -38.67 -18.47
CA PRO A 412 39.35 -38.31 -19.06
C PRO A 412 39.34 -38.42 -20.59
N GLY A 413 39.72 -37.34 -21.29
CA GLY A 413 39.71 -37.27 -22.75
C GLY A 413 38.39 -36.84 -23.37
N ALA A 414 37.35 -36.60 -22.61
CA ALA A 414 36.09 -36.04 -23.12
C ALA A 414 36.31 -34.64 -23.68
N PRO A 415 35.56 -34.24 -24.72
CA PRO A 415 35.60 -32.88 -25.25
C PRO A 415 35.28 -31.85 -24.16
N GLY A 416 36.14 -30.84 -23.99
CA GLY A 416 35.98 -29.77 -22.97
C GLY A 416 36.35 -30.17 -21.54
N VAL A 417 37.07 -31.28 -21.33
CA VAL A 417 37.53 -31.74 -19.99
C VAL A 417 38.41 -30.71 -19.28
N ASP A 418 39.23 -29.98 -20.01
CA ASP A 418 40.06 -28.87 -19.53
C ASP A 418 39.19 -27.70 -18.97
N PHE A 419 38.12 -27.36 -19.64
CA PHE A 419 37.15 -26.38 -19.17
C PHE A 419 36.37 -26.90 -17.96
N ALA A 420 35.93 -28.16 -17.95
CA ALA A 420 35.30 -28.80 -16.80
C ALA A 420 36.22 -28.77 -15.56
N ASN A 421 37.48 -29.14 -15.71
CA ASN A 421 38.48 -29.10 -14.64
C ASN A 421 38.69 -27.67 -14.11
N ARG A 422 38.67 -26.65 -14.99
CA ARG A 422 38.73 -25.24 -14.58
C ARG A 422 37.52 -24.87 -13.73
N LEU A 423 36.31 -25.23 -14.17
CA LEU A 423 35.09 -24.96 -13.41
C LEU A 423 35.09 -25.62 -12.04
N ILE A 424 35.48 -26.90 -11.99
CA ILE A 424 35.59 -27.67 -10.73
C ILE A 424 36.61 -27.03 -9.79
N LYS A 425 37.78 -26.65 -10.31
CA LYS A 425 38.80 -25.95 -9.50
C LYS A 425 38.30 -24.63 -8.94
N ASN A 426 37.56 -23.85 -9.74
CA ASN A 426 36.95 -22.58 -9.27
C ASN A 426 35.91 -22.87 -8.18
N CYS A 427 35.05 -23.85 -8.37
CA CYS A 427 34.03 -24.23 -7.42
C CYS A 427 34.64 -24.77 -6.10
N ALA A 428 35.72 -25.49 -6.15
CA ALA A 428 36.43 -25.99 -4.93
C ALA A 428 36.86 -24.85 -3.97
N SER A 429 37.11 -23.65 -4.51
CA SER A 429 37.42 -22.46 -3.71
C SER A 429 36.19 -21.64 -3.38
N LEU A 430 35.27 -21.45 -4.34
CA LEU A 430 34.17 -20.50 -4.22
C LEU A 430 32.93 -21.06 -3.50
N LEU A 431 32.63 -22.37 -3.62
CA LEU A 431 31.44 -22.95 -2.97
C LEU A 431 31.57 -22.97 -1.44
N PRO A 432 32.71 -23.42 -0.82
CA PRO A 432 32.86 -23.35 0.63
C PRO A 432 32.80 -21.91 1.17
N TRP A 433 33.40 -20.96 0.46
CA TRP A 433 33.33 -19.57 0.83
C TRP A 433 31.87 -19.03 0.74
N ALA A 434 31.14 -19.32 -0.34
CA ALA A 434 29.77 -18.87 -0.51
C ALA A 434 28.86 -19.48 0.57
N GLU A 435 29.03 -20.75 0.92
CA GLU A 435 28.28 -21.42 2.00
C GLU A 435 28.59 -20.79 3.37
N GLN A 436 29.86 -20.54 3.69
CA GLN A 436 30.28 -19.89 4.93
C GLN A 436 29.71 -18.47 5.09
N GLU A 437 29.72 -17.68 4.00
CA GLU A 437 29.24 -16.30 4.00
C GLU A 437 27.72 -16.18 3.74
N GLY A 438 27.02 -17.30 3.51
CA GLY A 438 25.60 -17.32 3.18
C GLY A 438 25.27 -16.66 1.84
N ILE A 439 26.20 -16.70 0.87
CA ILE A 439 26.08 -16.08 -0.46
C ILE A 439 25.47 -17.07 -1.44
N THR A 440 24.40 -16.67 -2.11
CA THR A 440 23.67 -17.49 -3.08
C THR A 440 23.78 -16.99 -4.52
N CYS A 441 24.29 -15.76 -4.70
CA CYS A 441 24.49 -15.12 -5.99
C CYS A 441 25.96 -14.70 -6.13
N PHE A 442 26.73 -15.37 -7.00
CA PHE A 442 28.17 -15.10 -7.17
C PHE A 442 28.73 -15.58 -8.51
N ARG A 443 29.87 -15.00 -8.92
CA ARG A 443 30.58 -15.35 -10.16
C ARG A 443 31.52 -16.52 -9.96
N ILE A 444 31.38 -17.56 -10.79
CA ILE A 444 32.27 -18.74 -10.73
C ILE A 444 33.35 -18.73 -11.80
N TYR A 445 33.12 -18.02 -12.92
CA TYR A 445 34.05 -18.00 -14.04
C TYR A 445 33.99 -16.64 -14.76
N ASP A 446 35.13 -16.06 -15.15
CA ASP A 446 35.24 -14.76 -15.84
C ASP A 446 36.36 -14.77 -16.90
N GLY A 447 36.19 -15.55 -17.97
CA GLY A 447 37.14 -15.62 -19.06
C GLY A 447 38.51 -16.16 -18.67
N ASP A 448 38.57 -17.07 -17.69
CA ASP A 448 39.81 -17.66 -17.14
C ASP A 448 40.66 -18.39 -18.18
N MET A 449 40.03 -18.83 -19.27
CA MET A 449 40.68 -19.53 -20.42
C MET A 449 40.36 -18.76 -21.70
N PRO A 450 41.35 -18.49 -22.56
CA PRO A 450 41.15 -17.74 -23.81
C PRO A 450 40.18 -18.41 -24.79
N GLU A 451 40.07 -19.74 -24.72
CA GLU A 451 39.20 -20.53 -25.59
C GLU A 451 37.74 -20.41 -25.24
N TYR A 452 37.46 -20.12 -23.96
CA TYR A 452 36.11 -19.99 -23.39
C TYR A 452 35.89 -18.59 -22.84
N ASN A 453 35.68 -17.63 -23.77
CA ASN A 453 35.53 -16.21 -23.43
C ASN A 453 34.10 -15.88 -23.00
N LEU A 454 33.76 -16.27 -21.75
CA LEU A 454 32.42 -16.08 -21.17
C LEU A 454 32.53 -15.82 -19.67
N ALA A 455 31.45 -15.32 -19.09
CA ALA A 455 31.26 -15.26 -17.64
C ALA A 455 30.12 -16.18 -17.23
N ILE A 456 30.28 -16.82 -16.04
CA ILE A 456 29.26 -17.70 -15.47
C ILE A 456 28.97 -17.21 -14.07
N ASP A 457 27.70 -16.84 -13.83
CA ASP A 457 27.20 -16.39 -12.55
C ASP A 457 26.12 -17.35 -12.05
N PHE A 458 26.18 -17.71 -10.78
CA PHE A 458 25.09 -18.36 -10.08
C PHE A 458 24.14 -17.32 -9.47
N TYR A 459 22.85 -17.59 -9.58
CA TYR A 459 21.76 -16.85 -8.95
C TYR A 459 20.81 -17.87 -8.31
N GLU A 460 21.01 -18.22 -7.04
CA GLU A 460 20.25 -19.28 -6.36
C GLU A 460 20.36 -20.61 -7.12
N GLU A 461 19.26 -21.09 -7.72
CA GLU A 461 19.16 -22.33 -8.50
C GLU A 461 19.38 -22.12 -10.01
N TRP A 462 19.71 -20.91 -10.46
CA TRP A 462 19.89 -20.55 -11.87
C TRP A 462 21.35 -20.25 -12.20
N ILE A 463 21.73 -20.61 -13.42
CA ILE A 463 23.03 -20.27 -14.03
C ILE A 463 22.78 -19.21 -15.11
N HIS A 464 23.50 -18.11 -15.01
CA HIS A 464 23.50 -17.06 -16.01
C HIS A 464 24.85 -17.07 -16.72
N VAL A 465 24.85 -17.30 -18.05
CA VAL A 465 26.03 -17.33 -18.88
C VAL A 465 26.03 -16.11 -19.79
N GLN A 466 27.09 -15.32 -19.70
CA GLN A 466 27.34 -14.20 -20.60
C GLN A 466 28.50 -14.54 -21.54
N GLU A 467 28.22 -14.66 -22.81
CA GLU A 467 29.24 -14.78 -23.84
C GLU A 467 29.84 -13.40 -24.16
N TYR A 468 31.15 -13.26 -24.04
CA TYR A 468 31.85 -12.08 -24.52
C TYR A 468 32.09 -12.20 -26.03
N ALA A 469 31.92 -11.08 -26.75
CA ALA A 469 32.17 -11.08 -28.22
C ALA A 469 33.56 -11.63 -28.53
N PRO A 470 33.65 -12.64 -29.38
CA PRO A 470 34.95 -13.23 -29.77
C PRO A 470 35.83 -12.15 -30.43
N PRO A 471 37.16 -12.22 -30.26
CA PRO A 471 38.08 -11.39 -31.02
C PRO A 471 37.82 -11.51 -32.52
N ALA A 472 37.96 -10.41 -33.26
CA ALA A 472 37.74 -10.39 -34.72
C ALA A 472 38.63 -11.39 -35.53
N THR A 473 39.65 -11.94 -34.88
CA THR A 473 40.57 -12.93 -35.42
C THR A 473 40.04 -14.36 -35.37
N ILE A 474 38.95 -14.62 -34.66
CA ILE A 474 38.36 -15.96 -34.53
C ILE A 474 37.19 -16.09 -35.53
N GLU A 475 37.21 -17.19 -36.28
CA GLU A 475 36.14 -17.52 -37.22
C GLU A 475 34.81 -17.74 -36.49
N PRO A 476 33.69 -17.14 -36.94
CA PRO A 476 32.40 -17.24 -36.23
C PRO A 476 31.92 -18.68 -35.96
N ALA A 477 32.09 -19.59 -36.95
CA ALA A 477 31.71 -21.00 -36.80
C ALA A 477 32.46 -21.70 -35.65
N LYS A 478 33.76 -21.42 -35.52
CA LYS A 478 34.60 -21.97 -34.45
C LYS A 478 34.25 -21.39 -33.06
N ALA A 479 33.83 -20.12 -33.02
CA ALA A 479 33.34 -19.51 -31.78
C ALA A 479 32.02 -20.15 -31.33
N GLU A 480 31.09 -20.40 -32.26
CA GLU A 480 29.81 -21.06 -32.00
C GLU A 480 29.98 -22.51 -31.52
N GLU A 481 30.89 -23.28 -32.15
CA GLU A 481 31.24 -24.65 -31.75
C GLU A 481 31.79 -24.68 -30.32
N ARG A 482 32.73 -23.78 -29.97
CA ARG A 482 33.29 -23.65 -28.63
C ARG A 482 32.25 -23.27 -27.59
N PHE A 483 31.36 -22.33 -27.94
CA PHE A 483 30.27 -21.92 -27.07
C PHE A 483 29.29 -23.07 -26.84
N SER A 484 28.92 -23.81 -27.88
CA SER A 484 28.07 -24.99 -27.78
C SER A 484 28.67 -26.06 -26.85
N LEU A 485 29.97 -26.33 -27.04
CA LEU A 485 30.72 -27.25 -26.14
C LEU A 485 30.72 -26.75 -24.70
N ALA A 486 30.98 -25.45 -24.49
CA ALA A 486 30.96 -24.87 -23.15
C ALA A 486 29.59 -25.07 -22.46
N MET A 487 28.50 -24.92 -23.20
CA MET A 487 27.15 -25.13 -22.67
C MET A 487 26.86 -26.59 -22.31
N GLN A 488 27.41 -27.54 -23.06
CA GLN A 488 27.32 -28.96 -22.76
C GLN A 488 28.11 -29.28 -21.47
N VAL A 489 29.33 -28.77 -21.37
CA VAL A 489 30.20 -28.95 -20.20
C VAL A 489 29.54 -28.36 -18.92
N ILE A 490 29.00 -27.13 -19.01
CA ILE A 490 28.30 -26.49 -17.87
C ILE A 490 27.14 -27.37 -17.36
N ARG A 491 26.34 -27.90 -18.30
CA ARG A 491 25.22 -28.79 -17.94
C ARG A 491 25.67 -30.06 -17.26
N SER A 492 26.72 -30.68 -17.77
CA SER A 492 27.26 -31.95 -17.25
C SER A 492 27.95 -31.74 -15.90
N VAL A 493 28.78 -30.69 -15.77
CA VAL A 493 29.51 -30.41 -14.52
C VAL A 493 28.56 -30.08 -13.38
N PHE A 494 27.49 -29.35 -13.61
CA PHE A 494 26.55 -28.89 -12.56
C PHE A 494 25.26 -29.71 -12.49
N ASP A 495 25.15 -30.79 -13.26
CA ASP A 495 23.94 -31.60 -13.37
C ASP A 495 22.63 -30.74 -13.43
N THR A 496 22.67 -29.75 -14.32
CA THR A 496 21.62 -28.71 -14.34
C THR A 496 20.80 -28.77 -15.63
N PRO A 497 19.47 -28.83 -15.54
CA PRO A 497 18.59 -28.86 -16.70
C PRO A 497 18.70 -27.55 -17.50
N ARG A 498 18.48 -27.64 -18.84
CA ARG A 498 18.54 -26.49 -19.74
C ARG A 498 17.61 -25.32 -19.31
N SER A 499 16.49 -25.61 -18.68
CA SER A 499 15.52 -24.63 -18.18
C SER A 499 16.02 -23.72 -17.06
N ARG A 500 17.12 -24.12 -16.37
CA ARG A 500 17.76 -23.32 -15.32
C ARG A 500 18.99 -22.56 -15.81
N ILE A 501 19.34 -22.65 -17.09
CA ILE A 501 20.49 -21.96 -17.67
C ILE A 501 20.01 -20.88 -18.66
N PHE A 502 20.36 -19.64 -18.36
CA PHE A 502 20.06 -18.47 -19.18
C PHE A 502 21.33 -17.98 -19.86
N ILE A 503 21.20 -17.69 -21.17
CA ILE A 503 22.34 -17.31 -22.01
C ILE A 503 22.12 -15.90 -22.54
N LYS A 504 23.15 -15.06 -22.42
CA LYS A 504 23.20 -13.75 -23.09
C LYS A 504 24.49 -13.58 -23.85
N THR A 505 24.38 -13.12 -25.09
CA THR A 505 25.55 -12.81 -25.92
C THR A 505 25.80 -11.31 -25.90
N ARG A 506 26.95 -10.88 -25.40
CA ARG A 506 27.42 -9.50 -25.45
C ARG A 506 27.99 -9.20 -26.85
N GLN A 507 27.14 -8.76 -27.75
CA GLN A 507 27.60 -8.15 -29.01
C GLN A 507 28.14 -6.75 -28.72
N LYS A 508 29.24 -6.33 -29.39
CA LYS A 508 29.71 -4.95 -29.38
C LYS A 508 28.65 -4.04 -30.00
N GLN A 509 27.73 -3.58 -29.16
CA GLN A 509 26.72 -2.60 -29.58
C GLN A 509 27.30 -1.20 -29.43
N LYS A 510 27.22 -0.38 -30.49
CA LYS A 510 27.56 1.03 -30.46
C LYS A 510 26.34 1.83 -29.96
N GLY A 511 26.45 2.49 -28.83
CA GLY A 511 25.46 3.48 -28.37
C GLY A 511 24.28 2.92 -27.55
N ALA A 512 23.16 3.62 -27.57
CA ALA A 512 21.95 3.43 -26.72
C ALA A 512 21.24 2.07 -26.79
N GLN A 513 21.70 1.13 -27.60
CA GLN A 513 21.08 -0.20 -27.76
C GLN A 513 21.31 -1.15 -26.56
N GLN A 514 22.22 -0.82 -25.65
CA GLN A 514 22.57 -1.65 -24.49
C GLN A 514 21.38 -1.82 -23.51
N TYR A 515 20.44 -0.87 -23.51
CA TYR A 515 19.29 -0.81 -22.61
C TYR A 515 17.94 -1.03 -23.31
N GLN A 516 17.95 -1.50 -24.58
CA GLN A 516 16.70 -1.78 -25.28
C GLN A 516 16.11 -3.13 -24.86
N LYS A 517 14.82 -3.16 -24.53
CA LYS A 517 14.05 -4.35 -24.20
C LYS A 517 13.96 -5.27 -25.44
N LYS A 518 14.34 -6.54 -25.28
CA LYS A 518 14.05 -7.56 -26.29
C LYS A 518 12.55 -7.89 -26.26
N PRO A 519 11.89 -8.13 -27.40
CA PRO A 519 10.47 -8.44 -27.41
C PRO A 519 10.19 -9.80 -26.73
N GLY A 520 9.39 -9.75 -25.65
CA GLY A 520 8.91 -10.90 -24.88
C GLY A 520 8.64 -10.52 -23.42
N PRO A 521 7.65 -11.10 -22.74
CA PRO A 521 7.47 -10.92 -21.31
C PRO A 521 8.51 -11.75 -20.56
N GLY A 522 9.62 -11.13 -20.16
CA GLY A 522 10.61 -11.79 -19.31
C GLY A 522 10.12 -11.97 -17.90
N ALA A 523 10.24 -13.18 -17.40
CA ALA A 523 9.95 -13.48 -16.01
C ALA A 523 10.95 -12.80 -15.07
N LEU A 524 10.46 -12.28 -13.96
CA LEU A 524 11.28 -11.83 -12.85
C LEU A 524 11.46 -12.97 -11.87
N TYR A 525 12.70 -13.20 -11.49
CA TYR A 525 13.10 -14.23 -10.53
C TYR A 525 13.53 -13.56 -9.23
N GLU A 526 13.09 -14.12 -8.10
CA GLU A 526 13.48 -13.62 -6.79
C GLU A 526 14.75 -14.32 -6.33
N VAL A 527 15.77 -13.54 -5.95
CA VAL A 527 17.05 -14.01 -5.42
C VAL A 527 17.39 -13.30 -4.12
N ARG A 528 18.26 -13.91 -3.29
CA ARG A 528 18.68 -13.37 -1.99
C ARG A 528 20.14 -12.90 -2.04
N GLU A 529 20.39 -11.75 -1.42
CA GLU A 529 21.75 -11.25 -1.19
C GLU A 529 21.78 -10.35 0.06
N GLY A 530 22.72 -10.61 0.99
CA GLY A 530 22.96 -9.74 2.13
C GLY A 530 21.77 -9.48 3.05
N GLY A 531 20.90 -10.47 3.23
CA GLY A 531 19.65 -10.34 3.99
C GLY A 531 18.50 -9.70 3.24
N GLY A 532 18.74 -9.18 2.03
CA GLY A 532 17.74 -8.63 1.12
C GLY A 532 17.29 -9.61 0.05
N ARG A 533 16.17 -9.29 -0.60
CA ARG A 533 15.59 -10.02 -1.73
C ARG A 533 15.50 -9.10 -2.93
N PHE A 534 15.84 -9.60 -4.10
CA PHE A 534 15.95 -8.83 -5.33
C PHE A 534 15.29 -9.54 -6.49
N LEU A 535 14.70 -8.75 -7.37
CA LEU A 535 14.11 -9.23 -8.62
C LEU A 535 15.14 -9.14 -9.73
N VAL A 536 15.53 -10.27 -10.29
CA VAL A 536 16.44 -10.36 -11.42
C VAL A 536 15.70 -10.78 -12.70
N ASN A 537 16.20 -10.33 -13.84
CA ASN A 537 15.69 -10.67 -15.16
C ASN A 537 16.80 -11.27 -16.01
N PHE A 538 16.59 -12.50 -16.45
CA PHE A 538 17.61 -13.23 -17.22
C PHE A 538 17.41 -13.13 -18.73
N THR A 539 16.35 -12.51 -19.24
CA THR A 539 15.98 -12.60 -20.66
C THR A 539 15.91 -11.26 -21.37
N ASP A 540 15.28 -10.23 -20.79
CA ASP A 540 14.88 -9.02 -21.51
C ASP A 540 16.00 -7.98 -21.67
N TYR A 541 16.90 -7.89 -20.71
CA TYR A 541 17.97 -6.89 -20.65
C TYR A 541 19.34 -7.54 -20.67
N LEU A 542 20.36 -6.79 -21.06
CA LEU A 542 21.74 -7.31 -21.04
C LEU A 542 22.17 -7.68 -19.61
N ASP A 543 21.88 -6.82 -18.66
CA ASP A 543 22.19 -7.03 -17.24
C ASP A 543 20.99 -7.63 -16.49
N THR A 544 21.27 -8.38 -15.44
CA THR A 544 20.24 -9.09 -14.66
C THR A 544 19.41 -8.19 -13.77
N GLY A 545 19.89 -6.98 -13.45
CA GLY A 545 19.30 -6.07 -12.50
C GLY A 545 19.95 -6.09 -11.11
N LEU A 546 20.91 -7.00 -10.89
CA LEU A 546 21.71 -7.06 -9.65
C LEU A 546 23.18 -7.25 -10.03
N PHE A 547 24.00 -6.22 -9.85
CA PHE A 547 25.43 -6.28 -10.12
C PHE A 547 26.17 -6.96 -8.95
N LEU A 548 26.67 -8.18 -9.16
CA LEU A 548 27.28 -9.01 -8.12
C LEU A 548 28.59 -8.43 -7.56
N ASP A 549 29.34 -7.72 -8.42
CA ASP A 549 30.58 -7.06 -8.03
C ASP A 549 30.39 -5.92 -7.02
N HIS A 550 29.17 -5.32 -6.93
CA HIS A 550 28.83 -4.29 -5.96
C HIS A 550 28.31 -4.81 -4.61
N ARG A 551 28.34 -6.11 -4.35
CA ARG A 551 27.81 -6.71 -3.11
C ARG A 551 28.41 -6.06 -1.86
N LEU A 552 29.73 -5.90 -1.79
CA LEU A 552 30.41 -5.29 -0.63
C LEU A 552 30.15 -3.78 -0.55
N THR A 553 30.08 -3.09 -1.69
CA THR A 553 29.66 -1.68 -1.73
C THR A 553 28.28 -1.50 -1.13
N ARG A 554 27.28 -2.32 -1.57
CA ARG A 554 25.92 -2.28 -1.02
C ARG A 554 25.89 -2.58 0.48
N ALA A 555 26.63 -3.58 0.95
CA ALA A 555 26.71 -3.90 2.37
C ALA A 555 27.30 -2.73 3.20
N ARG A 556 28.32 -2.03 2.64
CA ARG A 556 28.89 -0.83 3.25
C ARG A 556 27.85 0.29 3.31
N LEU A 557 27.14 0.56 2.22
CA LEU A 557 26.06 1.57 2.16
C LEU A 557 24.99 1.30 3.22
N GLY A 558 24.57 0.04 3.39
CA GLY A 558 23.62 -0.35 4.42
C GLY A 558 24.09 0.02 5.83
N ARG A 559 25.35 -0.27 6.18
CA ARG A 559 25.92 0.10 7.49
C ARG A 559 26.02 1.63 7.67
N LEU A 560 26.45 2.36 6.64
CA LEU A 560 26.61 3.81 6.67
C LEU A 560 25.27 4.56 6.78
N ALA A 561 24.19 3.98 6.25
CA ALA A 561 22.85 4.58 6.20
C ALA A 561 22.09 4.49 7.53
N GLN A 562 22.57 3.74 8.51
CA GLN A 562 21.88 3.59 9.79
C GLN A 562 21.61 4.94 10.45
N GLY A 563 20.32 5.25 10.71
CA GLY A 563 19.87 6.49 11.33
C GLY A 563 20.03 7.74 10.45
N LYS A 564 20.38 7.60 9.17
CA LYS A 564 20.62 8.71 8.24
C LYS A 564 19.64 8.68 7.06
N THR A 565 19.53 9.82 6.36
CA THR A 565 18.90 9.90 5.05
C THR A 565 19.88 9.44 3.96
N PHE A 566 19.34 8.77 2.94
CA PHE A 566 20.11 8.16 1.86
C PHE A 566 19.67 8.66 0.49
N LEU A 567 20.60 9.07 -0.35
CA LEU A 567 20.39 9.45 -1.75
C LEU A 567 21.09 8.45 -2.67
N ASN A 568 20.36 7.89 -3.63
CA ASN A 568 20.86 7.01 -4.68
C ASN A 568 20.70 7.69 -6.03
N LEU A 569 21.81 8.06 -6.66
CA LEU A 569 21.85 8.67 -8.00
C LEU A 569 22.26 7.63 -9.03
N PHE A 570 21.65 7.67 -10.24
CA PHE A 570 21.80 6.64 -11.28
C PHE A 570 21.41 5.27 -10.73
N ALA A 571 20.25 5.23 -10.09
CA ALA A 571 19.91 4.21 -9.12
C ALA A 571 19.61 2.83 -9.72
N TYR A 572 19.37 2.75 -11.04
CA TYR A 572 19.03 1.51 -11.75
C TYR A 572 17.86 0.80 -11.04
N THR A 573 18.00 -0.48 -10.68
CA THR A 573 16.95 -1.28 -10.01
C THR A 573 16.85 -1.00 -8.51
N GLY A 574 17.55 -0.01 -7.97
CA GLY A 574 17.49 0.40 -6.58
C GLY A 574 18.08 -0.58 -5.57
N SER A 575 18.95 -1.50 -5.98
CA SER A 575 19.53 -2.49 -5.05
C SER A 575 20.30 -1.84 -3.89
N ALA A 576 21.01 -0.71 -4.12
CA ALA A 576 21.67 0.06 -3.07
C ALA A 576 20.67 0.71 -2.11
N THR A 577 19.54 1.20 -2.63
CA THR A 577 18.44 1.74 -1.81
C THR A 577 17.85 0.69 -0.88
N VAL A 578 17.65 -0.54 -1.37
CA VAL A 578 17.17 -1.66 -0.53
C VAL A 578 18.13 -1.93 0.62
N TYR A 579 19.44 -1.99 0.35
CA TYR A 579 20.44 -2.18 1.40
C TYR A 579 20.45 -1.04 2.42
N ALA A 580 20.30 0.20 1.96
CA ALA A 580 20.19 1.36 2.87
C ALA A 580 18.95 1.26 3.75
N ALA A 581 17.80 0.87 3.20
CA ALA A 581 16.55 0.69 3.94
C ALA A 581 16.68 -0.45 4.99
N ILE A 582 17.22 -1.61 4.59
CA ILE A 582 17.49 -2.74 5.50
C ILE A 582 18.47 -2.28 6.61
N GLY A 583 19.52 -1.54 6.26
CA GLY A 583 20.52 -1.01 7.17
C GLY A 583 20.00 0.05 8.15
N GLY A 584 18.76 0.52 8.00
CA GLY A 584 18.14 1.46 8.92
C GLY A 584 18.18 2.92 8.50
N ALA A 585 18.25 3.20 7.21
CA ALA A 585 18.02 4.56 6.70
C ALA A 585 16.68 5.11 7.19
N THR A 586 16.67 6.37 7.62
CA THR A 586 15.43 7.04 8.08
C THR A 586 14.51 7.42 6.93
N ALA A 587 15.11 7.73 5.77
CA ALA A 587 14.42 7.95 4.51
C ALA A 587 15.39 7.72 3.35
N THR A 588 14.88 7.37 2.17
CA THR A 588 15.67 7.18 0.96
C THR A 588 15.06 7.94 -0.22
N THR A 589 15.91 8.55 -1.04
CA THR A 589 15.56 9.17 -2.31
C THR A 589 16.32 8.46 -3.42
N THR A 590 15.59 7.92 -4.38
CA THR A 590 16.11 7.10 -5.49
C THR A 590 15.85 7.83 -6.80
N VAL A 591 16.89 8.27 -7.48
CA VAL A 591 16.79 9.09 -8.68
C VAL A 591 17.34 8.33 -9.88
N ASP A 592 16.53 8.18 -10.90
CA ASP A 592 16.90 7.60 -12.20
C ASP A 592 16.06 8.23 -13.32
N VAL A 593 16.57 8.24 -14.52
CA VAL A 593 15.86 8.74 -15.70
C VAL A 593 14.83 7.74 -16.25
N SER A 594 14.87 6.50 -15.81
CA SER A 594 14.08 5.40 -16.33
C SER A 594 12.93 5.02 -15.39
N GLU A 595 11.69 5.31 -15.77
CA GLU A 595 10.48 4.86 -15.06
C GLU A 595 10.48 3.34 -14.84
N THR A 596 10.93 2.56 -15.82
CA THR A 596 11.02 1.10 -15.73
C THR A 596 11.95 0.65 -14.62
N TYR A 597 13.10 1.32 -14.45
CA TYR A 597 14.03 0.99 -13.37
C TYR A 597 13.51 1.43 -12.01
N LEU A 598 12.88 2.58 -11.93
CA LEU A 598 12.24 3.05 -10.69
C LEU A 598 11.08 2.15 -10.27
N THR A 599 10.26 1.69 -11.21
CA THR A 599 9.21 0.68 -10.93
C THR A 599 9.82 -0.60 -10.34
N ARG A 600 10.97 -1.05 -10.87
CA ARG A 600 11.66 -2.22 -10.32
C ARG A 600 12.29 -1.93 -8.96
N ALA A 601 12.84 -0.73 -8.74
CA ALA A 601 13.36 -0.30 -7.44
C ALA A 601 12.25 -0.28 -6.38
N GLN A 602 11.08 0.23 -6.73
CA GLN A 602 9.90 0.22 -5.87
C GLN A 602 9.44 -1.21 -5.56
N ALA A 603 9.42 -2.11 -6.55
CA ALA A 603 9.10 -3.52 -6.37
C ALA A 603 10.13 -4.23 -5.46
N ASN A 604 11.42 -3.93 -5.60
CA ASN A 604 12.48 -4.46 -4.74
C ASN A 604 12.33 -3.99 -3.29
N LEU A 605 11.99 -2.73 -3.05
CA LEU A 605 11.69 -2.22 -1.71
C LEU A 605 10.46 -2.92 -1.12
N ALA A 606 9.36 -3.01 -1.87
CA ALA A 606 8.13 -3.67 -1.44
C ALA A 606 8.35 -5.15 -1.11
N LEU A 607 9.17 -5.85 -1.91
CA LEU A 607 9.57 -7.24 -1.69
C LEU A 607 10.28 -7.44 -0.35
N ASN A 608 10.93 -6.40 0.17
CA ASN A 608 11.61 -6.38 1.46
C ASN A 608 10.79 -5.72 2.58
N GLY A 609 9.52 -5.39 2.34
CA GLY A 609 8.61 -4.80 3.33
C GLY A 609 8.86 -3.31 3.60
N PHE A 610 9.49 -2.60 2.65
CA PHE A 610 9.67 -1.16 2.67
C PHE A 610 8.77 -0.48 1.65
N GLY A 611 8.27 0.71 2.00
CA GLY A 611 7.39 1.49 1.11
C GLY A 611 6.92 2.79 1.74
N GLY A 612 6.02 3.47 1.05
CA GLY A 612 5.47 4.75 1.49
C GLY A 612 6.39 5.94 1.23
N PRO A 613 6.04 7.13 1.71
CA PRO A 613 6.69 8.40 1.36
C PRO A 613 8.11 8.55 1.89
N LEU A 614 8.54 7.67 2.79
CA LEU A 614 9.93 7.65 3.27
C LEU A 614 10.91 7.10 2.22
N HIS A 615 10.42 6.40 1.20
CA HIS A 615 11.22 5.81 0.12
C HIS A 615 10.78 6.40 -1.22
N GLN A 616 11.29 7.59 -1.52
CA GLN A 616 10.88 8.35 -2.72
C GLN A 616 11.54 7.80 -3.98
N MET A 617 10.75 7.65 -5.05
CA MET A 617 11.20 7.38 -6.42
C MET A 617 11.06 8.66 -7.23
N VAL A 618 12.15 9.11 -7.85
CA VAL A 618 12.19 10.36 -8.60
C VAL A 618 12.65 10.08 -10.03
N GLU A 619 11.73 10.20 -10.97
CA GLU A 619 12.05 10.12 -12.39
C GLU A 619 12.63 11.46 -12.85
N ALA A 620 13.94 11.54 -12.94
CA ALA A 620 14.66 12.75 -13.34
C ALA A 620 16.08 12.44 -13.86
N ASP A 621 16.61 13.35 -14.67
CA ASP A 621 18.04 13.38 -14.88
C ASP A 621 18.76 13.78 -13.59
N CYS A 622 19.71 12.96 -13.14
CA CYS A 622 20.39 13.13 -11.85
C CYS A 622 21.09 14.49 -11.71
N ILE A 623 21.70 15.00 -12.78
CA ILE A 623 22.40 16.31 -12.75
C ILE A 623 21.38 17.45 -12.67
N ASP A 624 20.29 17.37 -13.42
CA ASP A 624 19.26 18.41 -13.40
C ASP A 624 18.51 18.38 -12.07
N TRP A 625 18.28 17.20 -11.51
CA TRP A 625 17.70 17.05 -10.18
C TRP A 625 18.60 17.67 -9.10
N LEU A 626 19.91 17.41 -9.12
CA LEU A 626 20.87 18.04 -8.19
C LEU A 626 20.88 19.57 -8.26
N LYS A 627 20.71 20.14 -9.47
CA LYS A 627 20.63 21.61 -9.62
C LYS A 627 19.37 22.22 -9.00
N GLN A 628 18.25 21.48 -9.02
CA GLN A 628 16.92 21.97 -8.60
C GLN A 628 16.62 21.67 -7.14
N ASN A 629 17.16 20.57 -6.59
CA ASN A 629 16.95 20.16 -5.21
C ASN A 629 17.77 21.00 -4.22
N ARG A 630 17.36 21.02 -2.95
CA ARG A 630 18.06 21.70 -1.84
C ARG A 630 18.19 20.79 -0.60
N GLU A 631 17.69 19.58 -0.65
CA GLU A 631 17.77 18.63 0.44
C GLU A 631 19.21 18.16 0.68
N ARG A 632 19.49 17.79 1.94
CA ARG A 632 20.78 17.24 2.34
C ARG A 632 20.63 15.83 2.87
N PHE A 633 21.61 14.98 2.54
CA PHE A 633 21.59 13.56 2.85
C PHE A 633 22.81 13.16 3.68
N GLY A 634 22.57 12.24 4.64
CA GLY A 634 23.67 11.71 5.45
C GLY A 634 24.57 10.74 4.70
N VAL A 635 24.02 10.02 3.70
CA VAL A 635 24.76 9.14 2.78
C VAL A 635 24.30 9.37 1.36
N ILE A 636 25.25 9.51 0.44
CA ILE A 636 24.98 9.65 -1.00
C ILE A 636 25.73 8.53 -1.73
N PHE A 637 25.06 7.82 -2.63
CA PHE A 637 25.67 6.88 -3.56
C PHE A 637 25.54 7.38 -5.00
N VAL A 638 26.67 7.34 -5.72
CA VAL A 638 26.79 7.84 -7.10
C VAL A 638 27.51 6.78 -7.92
N ASP A 639 26.79 6.10 -8.81
CA ASP A 639 27.33 5.06 -9.71
C ASP A 639 26.88 5.33 -11.17
N PRO A 640 27.46 6.35 -11.81
CA PRO A 640 27.05 6.79 -13.13
C PRO A 640 27.47 5.79 -14.24
N PRO A 641 26.73 5.69 -15.34
CA PRO A 641 27.16 4.91 -16.50
C PRO A 641 28.44 5.52 -17.11
N THR A 642 29.29 4.69 -17.71
CA THR A 642 30.50 5.16 -18.42
C THR A 642 30.17 6.20 -19.48
N PHE A 643 29.11 5.98 -20.25
CA PHE A 643 28.55 6.91 -21.24
C PHE A 643 27.03 6.88 -21.20
N SER A 644 26.39 8.03 -21.31
CA SER A 644 24.94 8.12 -21.45
C SER A 644 24.55 9.09 -22.56
N ASN A 645 23.77 8.57 -23.51
CA ASN A 645 23.12 9.33 -24.60
C ASN A 645 21.61 9.41 -24.30
N ALA A 646 21.20 10.01 -23.22
CA ALA A 646 19.78 10.14 -22.90
C ALA A 646 19.07 11.00 -23.95
N ARG A 647 17.95 10.53 -24.52
CA ARG A 647 17.16 11.20 -25.56
C ARG A 647 16.65 12.59 -25.18
N HIS A 648 16.68 12.93 -23.90
CA HIS A 648 16.23 14.21 -23.36
C HIS A 648 17.37 15.15 -22.96
N ARG A 649 18.64 14.75 -23.08
CA ARG A 649 19.81 15.61 -22.80
C ARG A 649 20.32 16.31 -24.06
N LYS A 650 20.63 17.61 -23.93
CA LYS A 650 21.37 18.36 -24.95
C LYS A 650 22.87 17.99 -25.02
N GLN A 651 23.39 17.32 -23.99
CA GLN A 651 24.80 16.94 -23.89
C GLN A 651 24.94 15.48 -23.45
N THR A 652 25.88 14.76 -24.04
CA THR A 652 26.27 13.40 -23.69
C THR A 652 27.03 13.43 -22.37
N PHE A 653 26.71 12.51 -21.43
CA PHE A 653 27.50 12.34 -20.20
C PHE A 653 28.64 11.36 -20.45
N ASP A 654 29.85 11.73 -20.02
CA ASP A 654 31.06 10.90 -20.00
C ASP A 654 31.66 10.96 -18.61
N VAL A 655 31.72 9.81 -17.92
CA VAL A 655 32.18 9.75 -16.52
C VAL A 655 33.60 10.30 -16.36
N GLN A 656 34.50 10.10 -17.32
CA GLN A 656 35.87 10.60 -17.22
C GLN A 656 35.91 12.14 -17.27
N ASN A 657 35.09 12.75 -18.09
CA ASN A 657 35.11 14.19 -18.30
C ASN A 657 34.21 14.94 -17.30
N ASP A 658 33.11 14.33 -16.89
CA ASP A 658 32.04 15.01 -16.16
C ASP A 658 32.01 14.70 -14.66
N HIS A 659 32.80 13.70 -14.17
CA HIS A 659 32.76 13.28 -12.75
C HIS A 659 33.07 14.40 -11.77
N SER A 660 34.04 15.29 -12.08
CA SER A 660 34.42 16.38 -11.19
C SER A 660 33.23 17.32 -10.91
N ALA A 661 32.50 17.70 -11.97
CA ALA A 661 31.34 18.57 -11.85
C ALA A 661 30.19 17.86 -11.12
N LEU A 662 29.96 16.58 -11.44
CA LEU A 662 28.95 15.75 -10.79
C LEU A 662 29.21 15.61 -9.29
N LEU A 663 30.45 15.26 -8.91
CA LEU A 663 30.83 15.08 -7.50
C LEU A 663 30.72 16.38 -6.71
N ARG A 664 31.17 17.52 -7.25
CA ARG A 664 30.99 18.82 -6.59
C ARG A 664 29.52 19.15 -6.36
N MET A 665 28.65 18.89 -7.34
CA MET A 665 27.21 19.09 -7.15
C MET A 665 26.64 18.14 -6.09
N ALA A 666 26.99 16.85 -6.13
CA ALA A 666 26.51 15.86 -5.15
C ALA A 666 26.99 16.22 -3.72
N MET A 667 28.24 16.69 -3.57
CA MET A 667 28.80 17.14 -2.29
C MET A 667 28.06 18.33 -1.68
N GLN A 668 27.42 19.20 -2.47
CA GLN A 668 26.57 20.28 -1.96
C GLN A 668 25.33 19.75 -1.24
N HIS A 669 24.89 18.54 -1.59
CA HIS A 669 23.78 17.84 -0.96
C HIS A 669 24.20 16.92 0.18
N LEU A 670 25.50 16.82 0.48
CA LEU A 670 25.97 16.03 1.59
C LEU A 670 25.76 16.80 2.91
N ALA A 671 25.12 16.14 3.88
CA ALA A 671 24.95 16.69 5.22
C ALA A 671 26.31 16.74 5.97
N LYS A 672 26.42 17.60 6.97
CA LYS A 672 27.60 17.66 7.85
C LYS A 672 27.83 16.29 8.51
N GLY A 673 29.04 15.78 8.49
CA GLY A 673 29.40 14.44 8.97
C GLY A 673 28.84 13.29 8.09
N GLY A 674 28.32 13.61 6.92
CA GLY A 674 27.86 12.65 5.93
C GLY A 674 29.02 12.04 5.14
N VAL A 675 28.68 11.07 4.28
CA VAL A 675 29.61 10.39 3.39
C VAL A 675 29.00 10.19 2.01
N LEU A 676 29.77 10.46 0.97
CA LEU A 676 29.45 10.11 -0.40
C LEU A 676 30.31 8.92 -0.83
N ILE A 677 29.69 7.90 -1.40
CA ILE A 677 30.34 6.77 -2.05
C ILE A 677 30.18 6.96 -3.56
N PHE A 678 31.33 7.10 -4.25
CA PHE A 678 31.37 7.17 -5.71
C PHE A 678 31.94 5.88 -6.27
N SER A 679 31.32 5.33 -7.29
CA SER A 679 31.76 4.12 -7.98
C SER A 679 31.76 4.33 -9.49
N THR A 680 32.61 3.59 -10.21
CA THR A 680 32.61 3.54 -11.67
C THR A 680 33.22 2.24 -12.17
N ASN A 681 32.64 1.65 -13.23
CA ASN A 681 33.14 0.46 -13.93
C ASN A 681 34.08 0.79 -15.09
N PHE A 682 34.43 2.07 -15.28
CA PHE A 682 35.34 2.48 -16.36
C PHE A 682 36.79 2.14 -16.03
N ARG A 683 37.32 1.07 -16.62
CA ARG A 683 38.67 0.50 -16.31
C ARG A 683 39.82 1.49 -16.42
N LYS A 684 39.72 2.53 -17.28
CA LYS A 684 40.75 3.56 -17.51
C LYS A 684 40.49 4.84 -16.73
N PHE A 685 39.50 4.83 -15.83
CA PHE A 685 39.12 6.01 -15.06
C PHE A 685 40.30 6.58 -14.25
N LYS A 686 40.41 7.89 -14.28
CA LYS A 686 41.32 8.66 -13.44
C LYS A 686 40.55 9.76 -12.74
N LEU A 687 40.60 9.72 -11.41
CA LEU A 687 40.00 10.78 -10.60
C LEU A 687 40.72 12.09 -10.85
N ASP A 688 39.99 13.23 -10.90
CA ASP A 688 40.55 14.55 -11.02
C ASP A 688 41.31 14.92 -9.72
N PRO A 689 42.63 15.17 -9.77
CA PRO A 689 43.41 15.51 -8.58
C PRO A 689 42.94 16.77 -7.85
N ALA A 690 42.23 17.68 -8.53
CA ALA A 690 41.69 18.87 -7.91
C ALA A 690 40.66 18.56 -6.81
N LEU A 691 39.97 17.46 -6.90
CA LEU A 691 39.01 17.02 -5.88
C LEU A 691 39.67 16.66 -4.54
N GLU A 692 40.92 16.17 -4.55
CA GLU A 692 41.70 15.88 -3.35
C GLU A 692 42.06 17.12 -2.53
N GLN A 693 42.07 18.31 -3.19
CA GLN A 693 42.30 19.59 -2.52
C GLN A 693 41.04 20.17 -1.88
N GLU A 694 39.86 19.74 -2.38
CA GLU A 694 38.54 20.24 -1.96
C GLU A 694 37.88 19.35 -0.90
N PHE A 695 38.14 18.04 -0.96
CA PHE A 695 37.44 17.03 -0.16
C PHE A 695 38.41 16.04 0.48
N ASP A 696 37.96 15.39 1.56
CA ASP A 696 38.62 14.22 2.12
C ASP A 696 38.24 13.00 1.31
N LEU A 697 39.18 12.46 0.55
CA LEU A 697 39.01 11.38 -0.42
C LEU A 697 39.82 10.16 -0.03
N ARG A 698 39.14 9.01 0.02
CA ARG A 698 39.78 7.70 0.24
C ARG A 698 39.34 6.70 -0.84
N GLU A 699 40.27 6.17 -1.60
CA GLU A 699 39.99 5.06 -2.50
C GLU A 699 39.76 3.79 -1.66
N ILE A 700 38.65 3.09 -1.90
CA ILE A 700 38.21 1.90 -1.19
C ILE A 700 37.96 0.72 -2.15
N SER A 701 38.52 0.76 -3.36
CA SER A 701 38.32 -0.27 -4.39
C SER A 701 38.67 -1.66 -3.89
N ASP A 702 39.80 -1.84 -3.18
CA ASP A 702 40.20 -3.15 -2.64
C ASP A 702 39.29 -3.67 -1.52
N GLU A 703 38.56 -2.77 -0.81
CA GLU A 703 37.59 -3.11 0.23
C GLU A 703 36.20 -3.46 -0.34
N THR A 704 35.94 -3.10 -1.60
CA THR A 704 34.62 -3.22 -2.21
C THR A 704 34.52 -4.27 -3.30
N VAL A 705 35.66 -4.77 -3.82
CA VAL A 705 35.68 -5.87 -4.78
C VAL A 705 35.52 -7.22 -4.06
N PRO A 706 34.44 -7.98 -4.32
CA PRO A 706 34.19 -9.25 -3.65
C PRO A 706 35.18 -10.34 -4.05
N PHE A 707 35.30 -11.38 -3.23
CA PHE A 707 36.24 -12.49 -3.41
C PHE A 707 36.07 -13.22 -4.74
N ASP A 708 34.83 -13.42 -5.21
CA ASP A 708 34.49 -14.04 -6.49
C ASP A 708 34.94 -13.20 -7.70
N PHE A 709 35.23 -11.89 -7.51
CA PHE A 709 35.81 -10.98 -8.51
C PHE A 709 37.30 -10.71 -8.29
N SER A 710 37.95 -11.36 -7.36
CA SER A 710 39.36 -11.13 -7.00
C SER A 710 40.35 -11.28 -8.18
N ARG A 711 39.97 -12.04 -9.23
CA ARG A 711 40.71 -12.19 -10.49
C ARG A 711 40.62 -10.97 -11.39
N ASN A 712 39.62 -10.11 -11.20
CA ASN A 712 39.38 -8.90 -11.97
C ASN A 712 39.20 -7.71 -11.02
N ARG A 713 40.25 -7.35 -10.29
CA ARG A 713 40.27 -6.27 -9.29
C ARG A 713 39.89 -4.89 -9.88
N ARG A 714 39.87 -4.75 -11.20
CA ARG A 714 39.47 -3.52 -11.91
C ARG A 714 38.06 -3.64 -12.47
N ILE A 715 37.21 -4.49 -11.91
CA ILE A 715 35.82 -4.62 -12.33
C ILE A 715 35.06 -3.31 -12.06
N HIS A 716 35.33 -2.68 -10.93
CA HIS A 716 34.95 -1.31 -10.61
C HIS A 716 36.03 -0.63 -9.78
N ARG A 717 35.95 0.69 -9.65
CA ARG A 717 36.71 1.50 -8.68
C ARG A 717 35.74 2.26 -7.79
N CYS A 718 36.10 2.46 -6.54
CA CYS A 718 35.21 3.03 -5.53
C CYS A 718 35.97 3.99 -4.60
N TRP A 719 35.33 5.12 -4.28
CA TRP A 719 35.87 6.13 -3.37
C TRP A 719 34.86 6.51 -2.30
N GLU A 720 35.36 6.75 -1.11
CA GLU A 720 34.66 7.41 -0.01
C GLU A 720 35.08 8.88 0.03
N ILE A 721 34.10 9.79 0.01
CA ILE A 721 34.31 11.23 -0.09
C ILE A 721 33.58 11.92 1.05
N ARG A 722 34.27 12.81 1.76
CA ARG A 722 33.71 13.59 2.87
C ARG A 722 34.08 15.08 2.74
N HIS A 723 33.32 15.93 3.44
CA HIS A 723 33.78 17.30 3.65
C HIS A 723 35.02 17.29 4.56
N PRO A 724 36.03 18.15 4.31
CA PRO A 724 37.19 18.25 5.17
C PRO A 724 36.78 18.60 6.60
N LEU A 725 37.37 17.92 7.59
CA LEU A 725 37.16 18.28 8.99
C LEU A 725 37.71 19.67 9.29
N THR A 726 36.96 20.49 10.01
CA THR A 726 37.44 21.75 10.55
C THR A 726 38.54 21.49 11.59
N PRO A 727 39.45 22.44 11.85
CA PRO A 727 40.50 22.27 12.87
C PRO A 727 39.97 21.91 14.27
N ALA A 728 38.76 22.35 14.59
CA ALA A 728 38.07 22.02 15.87
C ALA A 728 37.58 20.56 15.90
N GLU A 729 37.06 20.05 14.78
CA GLU A 729 36.58 18.66 14.65
C GLU A 729 37.74 17.67 14.65
N ARG A 730 38.88 17.97 14.05
CA ARG A 730 40.09 17.14 14.11
C ARG A 730 40.59 16.93 15.54
N ARG A 731 40.56 17.99 16.36
CA ARG A 731 40.97 17.90 17.78
C ARG A 731 40.05 17.05 18.64
N LEU A 732 38.75 16.89 18.24
CA LEU A 732 37.78 16.05 18.93
C LEU A 732 37.87 14.55 18.54
N GLU A 733 38.39 14.25 17.35
CA GLU A 733 38.64 12.85 16.92
C GLU A 733 39.99 12.31 17.44
N GLU A 734 40.97 13.20 17.75
CA GLU A 734 42.26 12.84 18.31
C GLU A 734 42.24 12.70 19.86
N ALA A 735 41.20 13.16 20.53
CA ALA A 735 40.97 13.07 21.97
C ALA A 735 40.05 11.88 22.32
#